data_f2d976d1efe9d58f0ce83eb7a701bc0b
#
_entry.id   f2d976d1efe9d58f0ce83eb7a701bc0b
#
_cell.length_a   1.000
_cell.length_b   1.000
_cell.length_c   1.000
_cell.angle_alpha   90.00
_cell.angle_beta   90.00
_cell.angle_gamma   90.00
#
_symmetry.space_group_name_H-M   'P 1'
#
loop_
_entity.id
_entity.type
_entity.pdbx_description
1 polymer ?
#
loop_
_entity_poly.entity_id
_entity_poly.type
_entity_poly.pdbx_seq_one_letter_code
_entity_poly.pdbx_strand_id
1 'polypeptide(L)'
;MKIKSILLSLLLGLGAGKAAAQKITVSPIPQNIEWGAKAFDGTATYKFTGSEEADADAVAALTAFRAPQTGSADVEIIIGERGDAAVAAYESEIPAKAEGYYLKVQPGKVVIAGNDANGTFYGVQTFLQVAAQPEVMQVTVKDWPDMLERGVVEGFYGNNWSQTDRIRQFQFYGRNKMNVYIYGPKDDPYHRYRWRENYPTAEANKMKELVAEAHKNKVNFVWAVHPGIDIKWNKTDSLNVIKKLEFMYGLGVRAFAVFFDDITGEGTSGVKQAQLLNYITDEFVRKHDGVQPLILCPTDYNRAWAGDKYLNALRDNMYEEVRIMWTGNSVVDFINKSDLEWVNPRIGRKAYIWLNYPVTDYCGRHLLMGPTFGDDLDIADMVSGYTSNPMEYAEASMLSLYSIADFTWHEAAYDCNASWERAIKYLMPTHAEAFHVFCEHNVDLGANGHGLRRMNESVAFKAAAESFKTAIANGYNAEAVKSMKQQFAIITNAADELLANTDQPELTAEITPWVQVMKIVGQRGALTMALYDNLQAAEPEKFIENYLAITALEQQQKSVMSRDFEGSIMKVNPAVAELVVQPFIKEQLAALIAAYKKTYDYRLDVFPAELIEEGDYFIKYNNRYLSNTNAGSVGGNPSFLSTLDNVNPTRQYWHISLDPTTSRYKIVNVKDSRYLNENGAFSAGDSNPYEAGWHTYNLYRMNGKYAIQNAGSAGNKFWKASSTRISQGTSNELNNDQFIFELVPVAGAVEHPTIEEGKEYAIMDAQGRFLTNTNSGGSGGNPTFRTKYAGANKAQAWKFSVDATTKRWKLVNAKDGRYVNEYANFGTNEFFSTWNTYIITELGGLFSIRNAGEAGTNYWYIDSSVTPPRINAKAMDAGESYQFSIVDFNVATGINRAATTSGADGTLTLRVVGGELHVDTPAAISSMTLFSADGRTLRTERGTAAMSVAGMHGGVYLLSVETADGTAKTFRVQLK
;
A
#
# COMPACT_ATOMS: atom_id res chain seq x y z
N MET A 1 42.98 22.30 -16.73
CA MET A 1 42.20 22.00 -17.97
C MET A 1 40.80 22.54 -17.73
N LYS A 2 40.32 23.51 -18.52
CA LYS A 2 39.13 24.30 -18.27
C LYS A 2 37.89 23.48 -18.68
N ILE A 3 37.02 23.19 -17.75
CA ILE A 3 35.69 22.65 -18.02
C ILE A 3 34.76 23.84 -18.23
N LYS A 4 34.21 23.96 -19.43
CA LYS A 4 33.26 25.02 -19.79
C LYS A 4 31.87 24.65 -19.21
N SER A 5 31.39 25.55 -18.37
CA SER A 5 30.00 25.58 -17.94
C SER A 5 29.09 25.82 -19.15
N ILE A 6 28.13 24.94 -19.37
CA ILE A 6 27.02 25.17 -20.31
C ILE A 6 25.84 25.63 -19.44
N LEU A 7 25.65 26.95 -19.39
CA LEU A 7 24.41 27.59 -18.97
C LEU A 7 23.43 27.48 -20.16
N LEU A 8 22.35 26.79 -19.98
CA LEU A 8 21.24 26.79 -20.92
C LEU A 8 20.36 28.00 -20.62
N SER A 9 20.56 29.08 -21.33
CA SER A 9 19.69 30.25 -21.37
C SER A 9 18.67 30.06 -22.48
N LEU A 10 17.41 29.75 -22.12
CA LEU A 10 16.27 29.82 -23.07
C LEU A 10 15.86 31.28 -23.22
N LEU A 11 16.26 31.89 -24.33
CA LEU A 11 15.68 33.12 -24.86
C LEU A 11 14.50 32.76 -25.74
N LEU A 12 13.30 33.18 -25.35
CA LEU A 12 12.10 33.24 -26.23
C LEU A 12 12.37 34.18 -27.40
N GLY A 13 12.66 33.58 -28.55
CA GLY A 13 12.69 34.26 -29.83
C GLY A 13 11.48 33.85 -30.67
N LEU A 14 10.45 34.70 -30.72
CA LEU A 14 9.36 34.61 -31.71
C LEU A 14 9.97 34.93 -33.10
N GLY A 15 10.39 33.92 -33.81
CA GLY A 15 10.72 33.96 -35.22
C GLY A 15 9.89 32.90 -35.95
N ALA A 16 8.96 33.34 -36.81
CA ALA A 16 8.26 32.46 -37.76
C ALA A 16 9.26 31.92 -38.81
N GLY A 17 10.12 31.00 -38.39
CA GLY A 17 10.91 30.17 -39.26
C GLY A 17 10.10 28.92 -39.57
N LYS A 18 10.00 28.51 -40.83
CA LYS A 18 9.47 27.18 -41.24
C LYS A 18 10.25 26.13 -40.40
N ALA A 19 9.57 25.49 -39.46
CA ALA A 19 10.14 24.36 -38.75
C ALA A 19 10.58 23.32 -39.79
N ALA A 20 11.84 23.01 -39.86
CA ALA A 20 12.33 21.89 -40.69
C ALA A 20 11.67 20.62 -40.12
N ALA A 21 11.16 19.77 -41.03
CA ALA A 21 10.54 18.51 -40.62
C ALA A 21 11.48 17.72 -39.71
N GLN A 22 11.05 17.52 -38.49
CA GLN A 22 11.89 16.89 -37.45
C GLN A 22 11.78 15.38 -37.57
N LYS A 23 12.89 14.69 -37.72
CA LYS A 23 12.95 13.22 -37.65
C LYS A 23 12.55 12.79 -36.24
N ILE A 24 11.55 11.92 -36.13
CA ILE A 24 11.15 11.32 -34.87
C ILE A 24 12.09 10.17 -34.50
N THR A 25 12.15 9.82 -33.24
CA THR A 25 12.70 8.55 -32.77
C THR A 25 11.57 7.55 -32.70
N VAL A 26 11.59 6.50 -33.51
CA VAL A 26 10.63 5.37 -33.43
C VAL A 26 10.95 4.53 -32.19
N SER A 27 9.96 4.09 -31.50
CA SER A 27 10.11 3.21 -30.32
C SER A 27 9.12 2.03 -30.41
N PRO A 28 9.59 0.83 -30.08
CA PRO A 28 10.98 0.40 -29.85
C PRO A 28 11.89 0.75 -31.04
N ILE A 29 13.19 1.00 -30.73
CA ILE A 29 14.17 1.40 -31.75
C ILE A 29 14.34 0.26 -32.74
N PRO A 30 14.09 0.51 -34.05
CA PRO A 30 14.23 -0.54 -35.05
C PRO A 30 15.68 -1.00 -35.23
N GLN A 31 15.88 -2.25 -35.70
CA GLN A 31 17.19 -2.81 -36.06
C GLN A 31 17.87 -1.98 -37.15
N ASN A 32 17.11 -1.60 -38.19
CA ASN A 32 17.61 -0.73 -39.26
C ASN A 32 16.55 0.30 -39.63
N ILE A 33 16.94 1.57 -39.63
CA ILE A 33 16.08 2.68 -40.02
C ILE A 33 16.85 3.71 -40.83
N GLU A 34 16.37 4.06 -42.01
CA GLU A 34 16.92 5.07 -42.89
C GLU A 34 15.89 6.15 -43.22
N TRP A 35 16.20 7.39 -42.94
CA TRP A 35 15.33 8.55 -43.13
C TRP A 35 15.68 9.29 -44.43
N GLY A 36 14.65 9.69 -45.21
CA GLY A 36 14.77 10.55 -46.37
C GLY A 36 14.15 11.95 -46.17
N ALA A 37 13.77 12.56 -47.30
CA ALA A 37 13.08 13.84 -47.34
C ALA A 37 11.59 13.67 -47.00
N LYS A 38 10.77 14.76 -46.98
CA LYS A 38 9.33 14.71 -46.82
C LYS A 38 8.69 13.79 -47.89
N ALA A 39 7.80 12.94 -47.45
CA ALA A 39 7.00 12.06 -48.34
C ALA A 39 5.64 12.68 -48.70
N PHE A 40 4.88 13.06 -47.67
CA PHE A 40 3.54 13.66 -47.83
C PHE A 40 3.14 14.42 -46.54
N ASP A 41 2.01 15.09 -46.57
CA ASP A 41 1.46 15.78 -45.43
C ASP A 41 0.73 14.80 -44.48
N GLY A 42 0.82 15.01 -43.18
CA GLY A 42 0.16 14.17 -42.18
C GLY A 42 -1.37 14.11 -42.29
N THR A 43 -1.98 14.95 -43.13
CA THR A 43 -3.41 14.98 -43.44
C THR A 43 -3.78 14.17 -44.70
N ALA A 44 -2.79 13.54 -45.38
CA ALA A 44 -3.00 12.77 -46.61
C ALA A 44 -4.04 11.67 -46.45
N THR A 45 -4.86 11.50 -47.48
CA THR A 45 -5.87 10.42 -47.58
C THR A 45 -5.24 9.10 -48.01
N TYR A 46 -5.77 7.99 -47.56
CA TYR A 46 -5.22 6.63 -47.81
C TYR A 46 -6.19 5.75 -48.61
N LYS A 47 -5.66 4.91 -49.47
CA LYS A 47 -6.33 3.69 -49.96
C LYS A 47 -5.47 2.47 -49.57
N PHE A 48 -6.11 1.35 -49.32
CA PHE A 48 -5.39 0.10 -48.97
C PHE A 48 -5.41 -0.89 -50.14
N THR A 49 -4.29 -1.59 -50.33
CA THR A 49 -4.09 -2.68 -51.28
C THR A 49 -3.54 -3.90 -50.52
N GLY A 50 -4.14 -5.06 -50.65
CA GLY A 50 -3.77 -6.30 -49.93
C GLY A 50 -4.45 -6.47 -48.60
N SER A 51 -5.27 -5.52 -48.16
CA SER A 51 -5.93 -5.55 -46.85
C SER A 51 -6.92 -6.70 -46.65
N GLU A 52 -7.34 -7.38 -47.68
CA GLU A 52 -8.27 -8.53 -47.56
C GLU A 52 -7.52 -9.84 -47.20
N GLU A 53 -6.21 -9.92 -47.50
CA GLU A 53 -5.36 -11.08 -47.22
C GLU A 53 -4.51 -10.87 -45.97
N ALA A 54 -4.15 -9.62 -45.69
CA ALA A 54 -3.29 -9.24 -44.56
C ALA A 54 -3.97 -9.42 -43.19
N ASP A 55 -3.16 -9.44 -42.12
CA ASP A 55 -3.63 -9.54 -40.76
C ASP A 55 -4.76 -8.54 -40.41
N ALA A 56 -5.89 -9.06 -39.99
CA ALA A 56 -7.10 -8.27 -39.77
C ALA A 56 -6.93 -7.20 -38.66
N ASP A 57 -6.12 -7.47 -37.60
CA ASP A 57 -5.89 -6.52 -36.51
C ASP A 57 -4.96 -5.39 -36.97
N ALA A 58 -3.97 -5.69 -37.81
CA ALA A 58 -3.13 -4.68 -38.48
C ALA A 58 -3.96 -3.73 -39.31
N VAL A 59 -4.86 -4.29 -40.15
CA VAL A 59 -5.78 -3.51 -40.99
C VAL A 59 -6.76 -2.69 -40.16
N ALA A 60 -7.26 -3.26 -39.05
CA ALA A 60 -8.12 -2.55 -38.09
C ALA A 60 -7.39 -1.36 -37.45
N ALA A 61 -6.13 -1.50 -37.07
CA ALA A 61 -5.31 -0.43 -36.50
C ALA A 61 -5.09 0.71 -37.52
N LEU A 62 -4.79 0.41 -38.76
CA LEU A 62 -4.70 1.38 -39.87
C LEU A 62 -6.02 2.12 -40.09
N THR A 63 -7.13 1.36 -40.13
CA THR A 63 -8.48 1.90 -40.34
C THR A 63 -8.92 2.82 -39.21
N ALA A 64 -8.59 2.44 -37.96
CA ALA A 64 -8.86 3.27 -36.78
C ALA A 64 -8.06 4.59 -36.80
N PHE A 65 -6.80 4.55 -37.26
CA PHE A 65 -6.01 5.75 -37.46
C PHE A 65 -6.57 6.65 -38.57
N ARG A 66 -6.88 6.05 -39.74
CA ARG A 66 -7.50 6.76 -40.84
C ARG A 66 -8.21 5.79 -41.81
N ALA A 67 -9.52 5.91 -41.93
CA ALA A 67 -10.33 5.08 -42.76
C ALA A 67 -9.92 5.24 -44.24
N PRO A 68 -9.84 4.12 -45.01
CA PRO A 68 -9.44 4.17 -46.40
C PRO A 68 -10.53 4.83 -47.29
N GLN A 69 -10.09 5.50 -48.36
CA GLN A 69 -10.97 6.03 -49.38
C GLN A 69 -11.35 4.96 -50.40
N THR A 70 -12.59 4.97 -50.91
CA THR A 70 -13.07 4.04 -51.94
C THR A 70 -12.69 4.46 -53.37
N GLY A 71 -12.15 5.68 -53.55
CA GLY A 71 -11.74 6.25 -54.82
C GLY A 71 -10.25 6.61 -54.88
N SER A 72 -9.91 7.75 -55.47
CA SER A 72 -8.55 8.26 -55.49
C SER A 72 -8.14 8.72 -54.09
N ALA A 73 -6.92 8.43 -53.72
CA ALA A 73 -6.33 8.85 -52.45
C ALA A 73 -4.93 9.41 -52.68
N ASP A 74 -4.41 10.23 -51.77
CA ASP A 74 -3.09 10.85 -51.88
C ASP A 74 -1.98 9.78 -51.74
N VAL A 75 -2.21 8.73 -50.97
CA VAL A 75 -1.23 7.68 -50.66
C VAL A 75 -1.87 6.30 -50.71
N GLU A 76 -1.23 5.40 -51.45
CA GLU A 76 -1.53 3.98 -51.44
C GLU A 76 -0.73 3.24 -50.39
N ILE A 77 -1.41 2.56 -49.47
CA ILE A 77 -0.80 1.68 -48.46
C ILE A 77 -0.94 0.24 -48.98
N ILE A 78 0.18 -0.38 -49.33
CA ILE A 78 0.27 -1.80 -49.65
C ILE A 78 0.63 -2.55 -48.37
N ILE A 79 -0.23 -3.49 -47.97
CA ILE A 79 -0.06 -4.28 -46.75
C ILE A 79 -0.22 -5.76 -47.04
N GLY A 80 0.57 -6.60 -46.34
CA GLY A 80 0.51 -8.06 -46.47
C GLY A 80 1.62 -8.76 -45.73
N GLU A 81 1.60 -10.07 -45.82
CA GLU A 81 2.57 -10.99 -45.23
C GLU A 81 3.41 -11.66 -46.29
N ARG A 82 4.53 -12.24 -45.93
CA ARG A 82 5.37 -13.03 -46.81
C ARG A 82 4.53 -14.12 -47.49
N GLY A 83 4.53 -14.10 -48.80
CA GLY A 83 3.73 -15.00 -49.63
C GLY A 83 2.45 -14.37 -50.21
N ASP A 84 1.99 -13.24 -49.70
CA ASP A 84 0.82 -12.54 -50.25
C ASP A 84 1.15 -11.82 -51.56
N ALA A 85 0.20 -11.88 -52.49
CA ALA A 85 0.40 -11.31 -53.84
C ALA A 85 0.69 -9.80 -53.81
N ALA A 86 0.07 -9.06 -52.87
CA ALA A 86 0.21 -7.62 -52.77
C ALA A 86 1.65 -7.17 -52.46
N VAL A 87 2.39 -7.97 -51.68
CA VAL A 87 3.76 -7.65 -51.23
C VAL A 87 4.84 -8.48 -51.92
N ALA A 88 4.51 -9.35 -52.89
CA ALA A 88 5.44 -10.24 -53.58
C ALA A 88 6.67 -9.51 -54.17
N ALA A 89 6.50 -8.29 -54.68
CA ALA A 89 7.60 -7.47 -55.20
C ALA A 89 8.61 -7.03 -54.10
N TYR A 90 8.28 -7.14 -52.83
CA TYR A 90 9.10 -6.72 -51.72
C TYR A 90 9.58 -7.90 -50.85
N GLU A 91 9.30 -9.13 -51.23
CA GLU A 91 9.57 -10.32 -50.43
C GLU A 91 11.04 -10.46 -50.04
N SER A 92 11.98 -10.09 -50.95
CA SER A 92 13.41 -10.09 -50.64
C SER A 92 13.87 -9.05 -49.62
N GLU A 93 13.03 -8.04 -49.36
CA GLU A 93 13.29 -6.98 -48.40
C GLU A 93 12.80 -7.35 -46.99
N ILE A 94 11.83 -8.27 -46.89
CA ILE A 94 11.25 -8.70 -45.62
C ILE A 94 12.28 -9.52 -44.86
N PRO A 95 12.67 -9.14 -43.60
CA PRO A 95 13.54 -9.95 -42.79
C PRO A 95 12.97 -11.36 -42.57
N ALA A 96 13.75 -12.40 -42.83
CA ALA A 96 13.35 -13.79 -42.58
C ALA A 96 13.53 -14.18 -41.11
N LYS A 97 12.91 -13.41 -40.22
CA LYS A 97 12.91 -13.53 -38.75
C LYS A 97 11.46 -13.53 -38.26
N ALA A 98 11.16 -14.31 -37.23
CA ALA A 98 9.85 -14.23 -36.58
C ALA A 98 9.54 -12.78 -36.19
N GLU A 99 8.32 -12.34 -36.40
CA GLU A 99 7.84 -10.99 -36.19
C GLU A 99 8.59 -9.88 -36.95
N GLY A 100 9.43 -10.28 -37.91
CA GLY A 100 10.17 -9.36 -38.78
C GLY A 100 9.25 -8.62 -39.75
N TYR A 101 9.59 -7.38 -40.10
CA TYR A 101 8.84 -6.62 -41.09
C TYR A 101 9.72 -5.65 -41.88
N TYR A 102 9.20 -5.31 -43.06
CA TYR A 102 9.69 -4.25 -43.92
C TYR A 102 8.65 -3.13 -43.97
N LEU A 103 9.08 -1.90 -43.69
CA LEU A 103 8.27 -0.70 -43.87
C LEU A 103 9.01 0.25 -44.81
N LYS A 104 8.31 0.74 -45.85
CA LYS A 104 8.83 1.79 -46.73
C LYS A 104 7.78 2.88 -46.91
N VAL A 105 8.11 4.11 -46.53
CA VAL A 105 7.31 5.32 -46.76
C VAL A 105 7.99 6.18 -47.81
N GLN A 106 7.25 6.49 -48.87
CA GLN A 106 7.75 7.32 -49.97
C GLN A 106 6.58 8.17 -50.52
N PRO A 107 6.83 9.19 -51.38
CA PRO A 107 5.78 10.00 -51.98
C PRO A 107 4.71 9.17 -52.64
N GLY A 108 3.45 9.31 -52.20
CA GLY A 108 2.28 8.64 -52.74
C GLY A 108 2.18 7.15 -52.45
N LYS A 109 3.13 6.53 -51.72
CA LYS A 109 3.10 5.08 -51.48
C LYS A 109 3.72 4.71 -50.12
N VAL A 110 3.08 3.78 -49.42
CA VAL A 110 3.61 3.10 -48.23
C VAL A 110 3.54 1.59 -48.49
N VAL A 111 4.58 0.87 -48.06
CA VAL A 111 4.61 -0.60 -48.08
C VAL A 111 4.83 -1.09 -46.67
N ILE A 112 3.96 -1.95 -46.15
CA ILE A 112 4.06 -2.62 -44.87
C ILE A 112 3.99 -4.12 -45.12
N ALA A 113 5.10 -4.82 -44.98
CA ALA A 113 5.20 -6.24 -45.33
C ALA A 113 5.84 -7.01 -44.15
N GLY A 114 5.06 -7.87 -43.48
CA GLY A 114 5.51 -8.72 -42.39
C GLY A 114 6.04 -10.06 -42.86
N ASN A 115 6.93 -10.68 -42.11
CA ASN A 115 7.31 -12.07 -42.29
C ASN A 115 6.18 -13.01 -41.85
N ASP A 116 5.33 -12.54 -40.97
CA ASP A 116 4.18 -13.17 -40.36
C ASP A 116 3.17 -12.11 -39.90
N ALA A 117 2.00 -12.52 -39.40
CA ALA A 117 0.91 -11.66 -38.96
C ALA A 117 1.37 -10.66 -37.86
N ASN A 118 2.21 -11.10 -36.93
CA ASN A 118 2.76 -10.23 -35.89
C ASN A 118 3.69 -9.19 -36.49
N GLY A 119 4.56 -9.57 -37.42
CA GLY A 119 5.44 -8.65 -38.17
C GLY A 119 4.65 -7.58 -38.90
N THR A 120 3.56 -7.97 -39.58
CA THR A 120 2.66 -7.02 -40.27
C THR A 120 2.05 -6.03 -39.29
N PHE A 121 1.54 -6.53 -38.16
CA PHE A 121 0.97 -5.68 -37.09
C PHE A 121 2.00 -4.70 -36.52
N TYR A 122 3.23 -5.15 -36.24
CA TYR A 122 4.31 -4.29 -35.71
C TYR A 122 4.82 -3.30 -36.75
N GLY A 123 4.84 -3.67 -38.01
CA GLY A 123 5.10 -2.75 -39.11
C GLY A 123 4.08 -1.61 -39.17
N VAL A 124 2.79 -1.93 -38.95
CA VAL A 124 1.73 -0.93 -38.79
C VAL A 124 1.98 -0.04 -37.59
N GLN A 125 2.30 -0.59 -36.41
CA GLN A 125 2.55 0.23 -35.22
C GLN A 125 3.72 1.22 -35.44
N THR A 126 4.76 0.80 -36.16
CA THR A 126 5.85 1.68 -36.56
C THR A 126 5.38 2.78 -37.54
N PHE A 127 4.60 2.39 -38.56
CA PHE A 127 4.04 3.36 -39.49
C PHE A 127 3.14 4.40 -38.79
N LEU A 128 2.32 4.01 -37.83
CA LEU A 128 1.45 4.91 -37.10
C LEU A 128 2.23 6.00 -36.35
N GLN A 129 3.39 5.68 -35.78
CA GLN A 129 4.26 6.67 -35.17
C GLN A 129 4.77 7.70 -36.20
N VAL A 130 5.18 7.22 -37.36
CA VAL A 130 5.66 8.08 -38.46
C VAL A 130 4.52 8.93 -39.04
N ALA A 131 3.35 8.31 -39.27
CA ALA A 131 2.18 8.95 -39.88
C ALA A 131 1.46 9.97 -38.97
N ALA A 132 1.65 9.90 -37.67
CA ALA A 132 1.10 10.84 -36.71
C ALA A 132 1.75 12.24 -36.76
N GLN A 133 2.82 12.42 -37.54
CA GLN A 133 3.53 13.69 -37.66
C GLN A 133 2.82 14.63 -38.65
N PRO A 134 2.86 15.94 -38.46
CA PRO A 134 2.30 16.92 -39.39
C PRO A 134 2.92 16.82 -40.80
N GLU A 135 4.20 16.47 -40.92
CA GLU A 135 4.91 16.16 -42.13
C GLU A 135 5.50 14.75 -42.00
N VAL A 136 5.01 13.84 -42.87
CA VAL A 136 5.46 12.45 -42.89
C VAL A 136 6.74 12.36 -43.72
N MET A 137 7.82 11.88 -43.09
CA MET A 137 9.12 11.72 -43.75
C MET A 137 9.20 10.37 -44.49
N GLN A 138 9.96 10.33 -45.57
CA GLN A 138 10.38 9.06 -46.18
C GLN A 138 11.18 8.27 -45.15
N VAL A 139 10.86 7.01 -45.01
CA VAL A 139 11.60 6.10 -44.15
C VAL A 139 11.62 4.71 -44.73
N THR A 140 12.74 4.03 -44.60
CA THR A 140 12.86 2.58 -44.85
C THR A 140 13.26 1.92 -43.54
N VAL A 141 12.50 0.90 -43.13
CA VAL A 141 12.75 0.14 -41.91
C VAL A 141 12.82 -1.34 -42.24
N LYS A 142 13.83 -2.03 -41.73
CA LYS A 142 13.91 -3.50 -41.66
C LYS A 142 14.11 -3.85 -40.21
N ASP A 143 13.14 -4.56 -39.61
CA ASP A 143 13.05 -4.67 -38.15
C ASP A 143 12.60 -6.06 -37.71
N TRP A 144 13.05 -6.49 -36.54
CA TRP A 144 12.70 -7.74 -35.87
C TRP A 144 13.13 -7.66 -34.40
N PRO A 145 12.52 -8.41 -33.45
CA PRO A 145 12.94 -8.41 -32.05
C PRO A 145 14.21 -9.24 -31.81
N ASP A 146 15.03 -8.83 -30.83
CA ASP A 146 16.15 -9.66 -30.35
C ASP A 146 15.63 -10.78 -29.42
N MET A 147 14.62 -10.50 -28.57
CA MET A 147 13.99 -11.47 -27.69
C MET A 147 12.57 -11.79 -28.22
N LEU A 148 12.32 -13.09 -28.57
CA LEU A 148 11.05 -13.49 -29.16
C LEU A 148 9.85 -13.41 -28.22
N GLU A 149 10.02 -13.75 -26.95
CA GLU A 149 8.98 -13.61 -25.93
C GLU A 149 9.37 -12.50 -24.97
N ARG A 150 8.53 -11.46 -24.93
CA ARG A 150 8.78 -10.24 -24.17
C ARG A 150 7.47 -9.66 -23.68
N GLY A 151 7.38 -9.32 -22.39
CA GLY A 151 6.11 -8.86 -21.87
C GLY A 151 6.06 -8.75 -20.36
N VAL A 152 4.93 -9.14 -19.79
CA VAL A 152 4.60 -8.90 -18.39
C VAL A 152 4.10 -10.18 -17.74
N VAL A 153 4.46 -10.36 -16.48
CA VAL A 153 3.85 -11.31 -15.57
C VAL A 153 3.13 -10.54 -14.46
N GLU A 154 1.79 -10.57 -14.42
CA GLU A 154 1.00 -10.04 -13.30
C GLU A 154 1.10 -11.03 -12.15
N GLY A 155 2.21 -10.93 -11.39
CA GLY A 155 2.57 -11.87 -10.33
C GLY A 155 2.82 -11.21 -8.97
N PHE A 156 2.57 -9.92 -8.84
CA PHE A 156 2.75 -9.15 -7.62
C PHE A 156 1.72 -9.49 -6.54
N TYR A 157 2.09 -9.23 -5.29
CA TYR A 157 1.17 -9.18 -4.16
C TYR A 157 0.55 -7.78 -4.06
N GLY A 158 -0.72 -7.69 -3.67
CA GLY A 158 -1.44 -6.42 -3.58
C GLY A 158 -2.76 -6.46 -4.34
N ASN A 159 -3.22 -5.30 -4.82
CA ASN A 159 -4.48 -5.20 -5.54
C ASN A 159 -4.30 -5.62 -6.99
N ASN A 160 -5.02 -6.64 -7.42
CA ASN A 160 -5.02 -7.08 -8.80
C ASN A 160 -5.50 -5.96 -9.72
N TRP A 161 -4.96 -5.92 -10.92
CA TRP A 161 -5.45 -5.03 -11.96
C TRP A 161 -6.91 -5.30 -12.30
N SER A 162 -7.68 -4.25 -12.57
CA SER A 162 -9.06 -4.37 -13.01
C SER A 162 -9.14 -4.94 -14.44
N GLN A 163 -10.32 -5.34 -14.84
CA GLN A 163 -10.60 -5.74 -16.24
C GLN A 163 -10.17 -4.64 -17.22
N THR A 164 -10.53 -3.39 -16.93
CA THR A 164 -10.22 -2.22 -17.77
C THR A 164 -8.72 -1.96 -17.82
N ASP A 165 -8.02 -2.05 -16.69
CA ASP A 165 -6.56 -1.87 -16.65
C ASP A 165 -5.86 -2.90 -17.52
N ARG A 166 -6.23 -4.19 -17.44
CA ARG A 166 -5.65 -5.24 -18.28
C ARG A 166 -5.88 -4.99 -19.79
N ILE A 167 -7.08 -4.56 -20.17
CA ILE A 167 -7.39 -4.20 -21.57
C ILE A 167 -6.50 -3.04 -22.04
N ARG A 168 -6.34 -2.00 -21.21
CA ARG A 168 -5.45 -0.87 -21.55
C ARG A 168 -3.99 -1.30 -21.64
N GLN A 169 -3.55 -2.20 -20.78
CA GLN A 169 -2.23 -2.79 -20.83
C GLN A 169 -2.02 -3.57 -22.13
N PHE A 170 -2.97 -4.40 -22.58
CA PHE A 170 -2.84 -5.11 -23.87
C PHE A 170 -2.72 -4.16 -25.06
N GLN A 171 -3.48 -3.06 -25.06
CA GLN A 171 -3.37 -2.02 -26.09
C GLN A 171 -1.99 -1.32 -26.04
N PHE A 172 -1.47 -1.07 -24.84
CA PHE A 172 -0.13 -0.54 -24.66
C PHE A 172 0.93 -1.55 -25.15
N TYR A 173 0.79 -2.84 -24.82
CA TYR A 173 1.74 -3.88 -25.25
C TYR A 173 1.78 -3.99 -26.77
N GLY A 174 0.63 -4.06 -27.42
CA GLY A 174 0.58 -4.11 -28.89
C GLY A 174 1.27 -2.93 -29.56
N ARG A 175 1.03 -1.70 -29.06
CA ARG A 175 1.67 -0.47 -29.58
C ARG A 175 3.19 -0.46 -29.39
N ASN A 176 3.68 -1.06 -28.30
CA ASN A 176 5.09 -1.12 -27.96
C ASN A 176 5.74 -2.48 -28.27
N LYS A 177 5.07 -3.31 -29.08
CA LYS A 177 5.57 -4.59 -29.62
C LYS A 177 5.93 -5.61 -28.54
N MET A 178 5.28 -5.58 -27.37
CA MET A 178 5.33 -6.65 -26.38
C MET A 178 4.27 -7.70 -26.72
N ASN A 179 4.59 -8.99 -26.55
CA ASN A 179 3.75 -10.08 -27.06
C ASN A 179 3.37 -11.14 -26.02
N VAL A 180 3.69 -10.94 -24.74
CA VAL A 180 3.36 -11.90 -23.66
C VAL A 180 2.72 -11.18 -22.50
N TYR A 181 1.63 -11.74 -21.99
CA TYR A 181 1.07 -11.41 -20.70
C TYR A 181 0.78 -12.69 -19.92
N ILE A 182 1.42 -12.86 -18.78
CA ILE A 182 1.23 -14.01 -17.89
C ILE A 182 0.28 -13.62 -16.76
N TYR A 183 -0.90 -14.24 -16.73
CA TYR A 183 -1.92 -14.06 -15.72
C TYR A 183 -1.64 -14.94 -14.51
N GLY A 184 -1.15 -14.37 -13.43
CA GLY A 184 -0.84 -15.05 -12.18
C GLY A 184 -1.10 -14.22 -10.93
N PRO A 185 -2.24 -13.44 -10.85
CA PRO A 185 -2.51 -12.57 -9.70
C PRO A 185 -2.63 -13.36 -8.41
N LYS A 186 -1.89 -12.95 -7.37
CA LYS A 186 -1.80 -13.69 -6.10
C LYS A 186 -3.13 -13.76 -5.34
N ASP A 187 -4.05 -12.82 -5.58
CA ASP A 187 -5.37 -12.76 -4.94
C ASP A 187 -6.48 -13.45 -5.73
N ASP A 188 -6.18 -13.97 -6.93
CA ASP A 188 -7.15 -14.81 -7.65
C ASP A 188 -7.24 -16.19 -6.99
N PRO A 189 -8.36 -16.52 -6.33
CA PRO A 189 -8.48 -17.80 -5.64
C PRO A 189 -8.46 -19.00 -6.60
N TYR A 190 -8.96 -18.82 -7.83
CA TYR A 190 -9.05 -19.91 -8.82
C TYR A 190 -7.72 -20.19 -9.53
N HIS A 191 -6.80 -19.28 -9.49
CA HIS A 191 -5.41 -19.47 -9.87
C HIS A 191 -4.64 -20.23 -8.77
N ARG A 192 -4.91 -19.98 -7.49
CA ARG A 192 -4.07 -20.41 -6.35
C ARG A 192 -4.80 -21.33 -5.36
N TYR A 193 -5.60 -20.81 -4.44
CA TYR A 193 -6.17 -21.56 -3.31
C TYR A 193 -7.30 -22.52 -3.72
N ARG A 194 -8.05 -22.19 -4.76
CA ARG A 194 -9.17 -22.97 -5.32
C ARG A 194 -8.86 -23.47 -6.73
N TRP A 195 -7.60 -23.74 -7.01
CA TRP A 195 -7.14 -24.11 -8.35
C TRP A 195 -7.83 -25.35 -8.94
N ARG A 196 -8.39 -26.21 -8.08
CA ARG A 196 -9.16 -27.40 -8.49
C ARG A 196 -10.56 -27.06 -9.01
N GLU A 197 -11.06 -25.85 -8.74
CA GLU A 197 -12.38 -25.40 -9.14
C GLU A 197 -12.31 -24.55 -10.41
N ASN A 198 -13.34 -24.66 -11.26
CA ASN A 198 -13.47 -23.77 -12.42
C ASN A 198 -13.94 -22.39 -11.97
N TYR A 199 -13.67 -21.36 -12.76
CA TYR A 199 -14.22 -20.03 -12.55
C TYR A 199 -15.76 -20.06 -12.63
N PRO A 200 -16.48 -19.28 -11.83
CA PRO A 200 -17.89 -18.99 -12.04
C PRO A 200 -18.14 -18.39 -13.43
N THR A 201 -19.33 -18.57 -13.97
CA THR A 201 -19.67 -18.16 -15.35
C THR A 201 -19.36 -16.68 -15.63
N ALA A 202 -19.66 -15.79 -14.68
CA ALA A 202 -19.38 -14.35 -14.84
C ALA A 202 -17.87 -14.07 -15.00
N GLU A 203 -17.05 -14.67 -14.14
CA GLU A 203 -15.59 -14.50 -14.18
C GLU A 203 -14.98 -15.21 -15.41
N ALA A 204 -15.51 -16.37 -15.78
CA ALA A 204 -15.09 -17.05 -17.01
C ALA A 204 -15.36 -16.20 -18.28
N ASN A 205 -16.50 -15.50 -18.33
CA ASN A 205 -16.80 -14.59 -19.43
C ASN A 205 -15.83 -13.40 -19.48
N LYS A 206 -15.51 -12.81 -18.34
CA LYS A 206 -14.48 -11.75 -18.27
C LYS A 206 -13.11 -12.27 -18.74
N MET A 207 -12.74 -13.48 -18.33
CA MET A 207 -11.48 -14.10 -18.77
C MET A 207 -11.46 -14.32 -20.29
N LYS A 208 -12.56 -14.80 -20.86
CA LYS A 208 -12.70 -14.97 -22.32
C LYS A 208 -12.55 -13.65 -23.07
N GLU A 209 -13.13 -12.57 -22.55
CA GLU A 209 -12.98 -11.22 -23.11
C GLU A 209 -11.52 -10.75 -23.06
N LEU A 210 -10.82 -10.95 -21.93
CA LEU A 210 -9.40 -10.60 -21.79
C LEU A 210 -8.54 -11.37 -22.81
N VAL A 211 -8.76 -12.67 -22.96
CA VAL A 211 -8.03 -13.49 -23.94
C VAL A 211 -8.23 -12.97 -25.36
N ALA A 212 -9.48 -12.65 -25.72
CA ALA A 212 -9.79 -12.11 -27.04
C ALA A 212 -9.14 -10.74 -27.28
N GLU A 213 -9.17 -9.86 -26.29
CA GLU A 213 -8.56 -8.53 -26.39
C GLU A 213 -7.02 -8.58 -26.45
N ALA A 214 -6.40 -9.49 -25.68
CA ALA A 214 -4.97 -9.74 -25.77
C ALA A 214 -4.56 -10.15 -27.20
N HIS A 215 -5.26 -11.11 -27.78
CA HIS A 215 -4.98 -11.61 -29.14
C HIS A 215 -5.09 -10.52 -30.21
N LYS A 216 -6.08 -9.61 -30.12
CA LYS A 216 -6.21 -8.46 -31.03
C LYS A 216 -4.98 -7.54 -31.02
N ASN A 217 -4.29 -7.50 -29.90
CA ASN A 217 -3.07 -6.70 -29.73
C ASN A 217 -1.79 -7.53 -29.90
N LYS A 218 -1.89 -8.73 -30.48
CA LYS A 218 -0.77 -9.68 -30.68
C LYS A 218 -0.10 -10.09 -29.37
N VAL A 219 -0.84 -10.07 -28.28
CA VAL A 219 -0.38 -10.49 -26.96
C VAL A 219 -0.83 -11.93 -26.69
N ASN A 220 0.11 -12.80 -26.46
CA ASN A 220 -0.13 -14.16 -26.03
C ASN A 220 -0.56 -14.17 -24.56
N PHE A 221 -1.83 -14.51 -24.31
CA PHE A 221 -2.37 -14.61 -22.97
C PHE A 221 -1.98 -15.96 -22.34
N VAL A 222 -1.01 -15.94 -21.42
CA VAL A 222 -0.57 -17.12 -20.67
C VAL A 222 -1.34 -17.20 -19.37
N TRP A 223 -2.11 -18.25 -19.18
CA TRP A 223 -2.80 -18.46 -17.89
C TRP A 223 -1.98 -19.37 -16.99
N ALA A 224 -1.70 -18.91 -15.76
CA ALA A 224 -0.94 -19.68 -14.80
C ALA A 224 -1.84 -20.41 -13.80
N VAL A 225 -1.45 -21.62 -13.38
CA VAL A 225 -1.99 -22.33 -12.22
C VAL A 225 -0.93 -22.44 -11.12
N HIS A 226 -1.30 -22.22 -9.87
CA HIS A 226 -0.39 -22.31 -8.73
C HIS A 226 -0.83 -23.42 -7.75
N PRO A 227 -0.58 -24.70 -8.05
CA PRO A 227 -1.05 -25.82 -7.24
C PRO A 227 -0.15 -26.11 -6.03
N GLY A 228 1.02 -25.47 -5.95
CA GLY A 228 2.12 -25.86 -5.04
C GLY A 228 1.78 -25.77 -3.55
N ILE A 229 0.81 -24.98 -3.14
CA ILE A 229 0.43 -24.79 -1.74
C ILE A 229 -0.09 -26.10 -1.11
N ASP A 230 -0.88 -26.88 -1.86
CA ASP A 230 -1.62 -28.00 -1.29
C ASP A 230 -1.70 -29.25 -2.17
N ILE A 231 -0.93 -29.33 -3.25
CA ILE A 231 -0.89 -30.46 -4.17
C ILE A 231 -0.48 -31.75 -3.46
N LYS A 232 -1.23 -32.84 -3.73
CA LYS A 232 -1.01 -34.14 -3.05
C LYS A 232 -0.21 -35.15 -3.87
N TRP A 233 0.32 -34.76 -5.01
CA TRP A 233 1.15 -35.63 -5.86
C TRP A 233 0.52 -36.99 -6.18
N ASN A 234 -0.77 -37.00 -6.44
CA ASN A 234 -1.52 -38.20 -6.78
C ASN A 234 -2.27 -38.01 -8.11
N LYS A 235 -2.80 -39.09 -8.64
CA LYS A 235 -3.53 -39.10 -9.92
C LYS A 235 -4.72 -38.14 -9.93
N THR A 236 -5.41 -37.99 -8.78
CA THR A 236 -6.58 -37.09 -8.68
C THR A 236 -6.20 -35.64 -8.92
N ASP A 237 -5.13 -35.18 -8.26
CA ASP A 237 -4.67 -33.79 -8.42
C ASP A 237 -4.07 -33.53 -9.82
N SER A 238 -3.35 -34.52 -10.38
CA SER A 238 -2.90 -34.41 -11.76
C SER A 238 -4.07 -34.27 -12.76
N LEU A 239 -5.15 -35.04 -12.56
CA LEU A 239 -6.36 -34.91 -13.38
C LEU A 239 -7.10 -33.60 -13.12
N ASN A 240 -7.10 -33.07 -11.90
CA ASN A 240 -7.68 -31.75 -11.60
C ASN A 240 -6.94 -30.63 -12.33
N VAL A 241 -5.60 -30.69 -12.42
CA VAL A 241 -4.83 -29.73 -13.22
C VAL A 241 -5.26 -29.82 -14.68
N ILE A 242 -5.27 -31.03 -15.29
CA ILE A 242 -5.71 -31.20 -16.70
C ILE A 242 -7.12 -30.62 -16.89
N LYS A 243 -8.08 -30.97 -16.03
CA LYS A 243 -9.45 -30.45 -16.12
C LYS A 243 -9.51 -28.93 -16.09
N LYS A 244 -8.67 -28.31 -15.26
CA LYS A 244 -8.57 -26.85 -15.18
C LYS A 244 -8.01 -26.24 -16.47
N LEU A 245 -6.95 -26.82 -17.02
CA LEU A 245 -6.34 -26.37 -18.29
C LEU A 245 -7.32 -26.52 -19.46
N GLU A 246 -8.06 -27.64 -19.52
CA GLU A 246 -9.13 -27.87 -20.50
C GLU A 246 -10.23 -26.78 -20.44
N PHE A 247 -10.62 -26.43 -19.21
CA PHE A 247 -11.58 -25.34 -19.02
C PHE A 247 -11.04 -24.02 -19.57
N MET A 248 -9.79 -23.67 -19.28
CA MET A 248 -9.17 -22.45 -19.75
C MET A 248 -8.93 -22.47 -21.27
N TYR A 249 -8.56 -23.62 -21.83
CA TYR A 249 -8.47 -23.81 -23.27
C TYR A 249 -9.81 -23.52 -23.96
N GLY A 250 -10.92 -23.98 -23.36
CA GLY A 250 -12.27 -23.68 -23.81
C GLY A 250 -12.65 -22.19 -23.79
N LEU A 251 -11.97 -21.39 -22.98
CA LEU A 251 -12.11 -19.92 -22.96
C LEU A 251 -11.22 -19.21 -23.99
N GLY A 252 -10.41 -19.97 -24.77
CA GLY A 252 -9.54 -19.42 -25.80
C GLY A 252 -8.05 -19.32 -25.42
N VAL A 253 -7.66 -19.68 -24.19
CA VAL A 253 -6.24 -19.67 -23.77
C VAL A 253 -5.46 -20.72 -24.58
N ARG A 254 -4.25 -20.35 -25.02
CA ARG A 254 -3.35 -21.22 -25.82
C ARG A 254 -1.95 -21.33 -25.21
N ALA A 255 -1.67 -20.60 -24.13
CA ALA A 255 -0.41 -20.69 -23.41
C ALA A 255 -0.65 -20.83 -21.92
N PHE A 256 0.16 -21.63 -21.24
CA PHE A 256 -0.07 -22.01 -19.84
C PHE A 256 1.23 -22.01 -19.06
N ALA A 257 1.12 -21.62 -17.78
CA ALA A 257 2.22 -21.70 -16.83
C ALA A 257 1.80 -22.49 -15.58
N VAL A 258 2.78 -23.08 -14.90
CA VAL A 258 2.58 -23.74 -13.59
C VAL A 258 3.54 -23.11 -12.59
N PHE A 259 3.00 -22.59 -11.52
CA PHE A 259 3.76 -21.84 -10.52
C PHE A 259 3.95 -22.65 -9.23
N PHE A 260 5.17 -22.62 -8.71
CA PHE A 260 5.56 -23.21 -7.43
C PHE A 260 6.42 -22.24 -6.59
N ASP A 261 6.34 -20.94 -6.89
CA ASP A 261 6.99 -19.90 -6.13
C ASP A 261 6.35 -19.70 -4.75
N ASP A 262 7.14 -19.24 -3.79
CA ASP A 262 6.72 -18.84 -2.43
C ASP A 262 5.93 -19.91 -1.66
N ILE A 263 6.34 -21.16 -1.78
CA ILE A 263 5.72 -22.28 -1.11
C ILE A 263 6.70 -22.99 -0.17
N THR A 264 6.15 -23.83 0.71
CA THR A 264 6.90 -24.72 1.59
C THR A 264 6.31 -26.14 1.55
N GLY A 265 7.03 -27.12 2.12
CA GLY A 265 6.53 -28.48 2.30
C GLY A 265 6.63 -29.35 1.05
N GLU A 266 5.64 -30.23 0.83
CA GLU A 266 5.69 -31.25 -0.22
C GLU A 266 5.69 -30.69 -1.66
N GLY A 267 5.15 -29.49 -1.84
CA GLY A 267 5.12 -28.81 -3.14
C GLY A 267 6.49 -28.48 -3.72
N THR A 268 7.53 -28.40 -2.89
CA THR A 268 8.87 -27.94 -3.25
C THR A 268 9.77 -28.98 -3.95
N SER A 269 9.26 -30.19 -4.23
CA SER A 269 10.06 -31.25 -4.85
C SER A 269 10.28 -31.04 -6.36
N GLY A 270 11.48 -30.66 -6.77
CA GLY A 270 11.84 -30.46 -8.18
C GLY A 270 11.57 -31.67 -9.07
N VAL A 271 11.80 -32.90 -8.59
CA VAL A 271 11.50 -34.14 -9.32
C VAL A 271 9.98 -34.24 -9.57
N LYS A 272 9.16 -34.02 -8.54
CA LYS A 272 7.70 -34.13 -8.67
C LYS A 272 7.12 -33.00 -9.51
N GLN A 273 7.68 -31.79 -9.43
CA GLN A 273 7.33 -30.67 -10.30
C GLN A 273 7.62 -31.04 -11.76
N ALA A 274 8.83 -31.55 -12.07
CA ALA A 274 9.19 -31.99 -13.42
C ALA A 274 8.25 -33.08 -13.94
N GLN A 275 7.93 -34.10 -13.13
CA GLN A 275 7.00 -35.17 -13.48
C GLN A 275 5.60 -34.64 -13.80
N LEU A 276 5.11 -33.66 -13.03
CA LEU A 276 3.81 -33.01 -13.30
C LEU A 276 3.82 -32.25 -14.61
N LEU A 277 4.86 -31.44 -14.88
CA LEU A 277 4.98 -30.69 -16.13
C LEU A 277 5.04 -31.64 -17.35
N ASN A 278 5.80 -32.75 -17.26
CA ASN A 278 5.83 -33.76 -18.30
C ASN A 278 4.43 -34.40 -18.51
N TYR A 279 3.75 -34.74 -17.41
CA TYR A 279 2.40 -35.29 -17.49
C TYR A 279 1.42 -34.32 -18.15
N ILE A 280 1.50 -33.02 -17.81
CA ILE A 280 0.66 -32.00 -18.46
C ILE A 280 1.04 -31.86 -19.95
N THR A 281 2.32 -31.90 -20.28
CA THR A 281 2.81 -31.83 -21.67
C THR A 281 2.24 -32.99 -22.49
N ASP A 282 2.29 -34.23 -21.98
CA ASP A 282 1.80 -35.42 -22.70
C ASP A 282 0.26 -35.48 -22.75
N GLU A 283 -0.43 -35.17 -21.66
CA GLU A 283 -1.86 -35.35 -21.53
C GLU A 283 -2.68 -34.16 -22.04
N PHE A 284 -2.06 -33.00 -22.16
CA PHE A 284 -2.75 -31.77 -22.55
C PHE A 284 -2.05 -31.03 -23.71
N VAL A 285 -0.79 -30.58 -23.52
CA VAL A 285 -0.15 -29.69 -24.52
C VAL A 285 -0.08 -30.35 -25.90
N ARG A 286 0.41 -31.59 -25.98
CA ARG A 286 0.57 -32.34 -27.22
C ARG A 286 -0.73 -32.82 -27.84
N LYS A 287 -1.84 -32.74 -27.12
CA LYS A 287 -3.17 -33.20 -27.55
C LYS A 287 -4.06 -32.06 -28.08
N HIS A 288 -3.62 -30.81 -27.89
CA HIS A 288 -4.41 -29.64 -28.26
C HIS A 288 -3.71 -28.77 -29.30
N ASP A 289 -4.38 -28.42 -30.35
CA ASP A 289 -3.84 -27.59 -31.42
C ASP A 289 -3.56 -26.16 -30.89
N GLY A 290 -2.41 -25.63 -31.28
CA GLY A 290 -2.00 -24.26 -30.96
C GLY A 290 -1.56 -24.02 -29.51
N VAL A 291 -1.56 -25.03 -28.65
CA VAL A 291 -1.06 -24.89 -27.27
C VAL A 291 0.46 -24.84 -27.27
N GLN A 292 1.00 -23.80 -26.64
CA GLN A 292 2.44 -23.57 -26.54
C GLN A 292 3.09 -24.45 -25.47
N PRO A 293 4.42 -24.66 -25.53
CA PRO A 293 5.16 -25.28 -24.44
C PRO A 293 4.94 -24.58 -23.11
N LEU A 294 4.89 -25.35 -22.02
CA LEU A 294 4.62 -24.83 -20.66
C LEU A 294 5.73 -23.91 -20.16
N ILE A 295 5.36 -23.01 -19.26
CA ILE A 295 6.27 -22.19 -18.47
C ILE A 295 6.18 -22.69 -17.01
N LEU A 296 7.32 -22.96 -16.37
CA LEU A 296 7.43 -23.27 -14.95
C LEU A 296 8.00 -22.07 -14.20
N CYS A 297 7.31 -21.59 -13.17
CA CYS A 297 7.98 -20.84 -12.10
C CYS A 297 8.41 -21.83 -11.01
N PRO A 298 9.71 -22.09 -10.83
CA PRO A 298 10.18 -23.08 -9.86
C PRO A 298 10.12 -22.52 -8.43
N THR A 299 10.24 -23.38 -7.43
CA THR A 299 10.31 -22.96 -6.02
C THR A 299 11.57 -22.15 -5.74
N ASP A 300 12.72 -22.66 -6.19
CA ASP A 300 14.00 -21.97 -6.04
C ASP A 300 14.27 -21.18 -7.35
N TYR A 301 13.69 -20.00 -7.47
CA TYR A 301 13.68 -19.20 -8.71
C TYR A 301 14.80 -18.15 -8.79
N ASN A 302 15.72 -18.10 -7.81
CA ASN A 302 16.90 -17.24 -7.84
C ASN A 302 18.12 -17.94 -7.23
N ARG A 303 19.32 -17.42 -7.53
CA ARG A 303 20.59 -18.05 -7.11
C ARG A 303 20.81 -18.05 -5.60
N ALA A 304 20.31 -17.03 -4.88
CA ALA A 304 20.47 -16.98 -3.43
C ALA A 304 19.76 -18.13 -2.69
N TRP A 305 18.70 -18.67 -3.28
CA TRP A 305 17.91 -19.77 -2.71
C TRP A 305 18.21 -21.11 -3.36
N ALA A 306 18.51 -21.11 -4.67
CA ALA A 306 18.64 -22.33 -5.45
C ALA A 306 19.89 -23.12 -5.13
N GLY A 307 19.70 -24.42 -4.93
CA GLY A 307 20.80 -25.39 -4.82
C GLY A 307 20.92 -26.29 -6.04
N ASP A 308 22.13 -26.78 -6.35
CA ASP A 308 22.40 -27.69 -7.46
C ASP A 308 21.46 -28.92 -7.47
N LYS A 309 21.12 -29.45 -6.30
CA LYS A 309 20.23 -30.61 -6.18
C LYS A 309 18.85 -30.34 -6.77
N TYR A 310 18.29 -29.16 -6.50
CA TYR A 310 16.95 -28.79 -6.98
C TYR A 310 16.98 -28.49 -8.48
N LEU A 311 17.91 -27.64 -8.93
CA LEU A 311 18.00 -27.24 -10.34
C LEU A 311 18.36 -28.44 -11.24
N ASN A 312 19.31 -29.29 -10.81
CA ASN A 312 19.65 -30.50 -11.53
C ASN A 312 18.48 -31.51 -11.59
N ALA A 313 17.65 -31.55 -10.52
CA ALA A 313 16.45 -32.39 -10.55
C ALA A 313 15.44 -31.92 -11.61
N LEU A 314 15.29 -30.62 -11.82
CA LEU A 314 14.49 -30.08 -12.92
C LEU A 314 15.13 -30.43 -14.28
N ARG A 315 16.43 -30.18 -14.46
CA ARG A 315 17.17 -30.49 -15.69
C ARG A 315 17.03 -31.97 -16.11
N ASP A 316 17.28 -32.85 -15.15
CA ASP A 316 17.42 -34.29 -15.45
C ASP A 316 16.08 -35.00 -15.62
N ASN A 317 14.96 -34.40 -15.17
CA ASN A 317 13.65 -35.06 -15.15
C ASN A 317 12.57 -34.35 -15.99
N MET A 318 12.80 -33.13 -16.49
CA MET A 318 11.78 -32.35 -17.20
C MET A 318 12.06 -32.31 -18.71
N TYR A 319 11.00 -32.35 -19.52
CA TYR A 319 11.10 -32.21 -20.99
C TYR A 319 11.76 -30.87 -21.36
N GLU A 320 12.61 -30.90 -22.39
CA GLU A 320 13.43 -29.76 -22.79
C GLU A 320 12.58 -28.55 -23.23
N GLU A 321 11.43 -28.80 -23.86
CA GLU A 321 10.52 -27.74 -24.33
C GLU A 321 9.88 -26.94 -23.21
N VAL A 322 9.84 -27.41 -21.96
CA VAL A 322 9.31 -26.67 -20.80
C VAL A 322 10.28 -25.56 -20.43
N ARG A 323 9.81 -24.33 -20.42
CA ARG A 323 10.60 -23.13 -20.07
C ARG A 323 10.62 -22.95 -18.55
N ILE A 324 11.74 -22.50 -17.99
CA ILE A 324 11.93 -22.34 -16.55
C ILE A 324 12.21 -20.88 -16.23
N MET A 325 11.38 -20.27 -15.36
CA MET A 325 11.53 -18.88 -14.94
C MET A 325 12.69 -18.69 -13.96
N TRP A 326 13.28 -17.50 -14.01
CA TRP A 326 14.42 -17.11 -13.18
C TRP A 326 14.44 -15.61 -12.91
N THR A 327 14.76 -15.19 -11.67
CA THR A 327 14.75 -13.76 -11.29
C THR A 327 16.15 -13.14 -11.14
N GLY A 328 17.22 -13.90 -11.33
CA GLY A 328 18.61 -13.43 -11.17
C GLY A 328 19.29 -14.01 -9.92
N ASN A 329 20.33 -13.34 -9.42
CA ASN A 329 21.06 -13.77 -8.24
C ASN A 329 20.24 -13.63 -6.93
N SER A 330 19.24 -12.77 -6.93
CA SER A 330 18.28 -12.58 -5.83
C SER A 330 16.85 -12.36 -6.36
N VAL A 331 15.91 -12.13 -5.46
CA VAL A 331 14.49 -11.89 -5.83
C VAL A 331 14.36 -10.65 -6.72
N VAL A 332 15.03 -9.56 -6.37
CA VAL A 332 15.11 -8.33 -7.14
C VAL A 332 16.58 -8.10 -7.50
N ASP A 333 16.92 -8.26 -8.76
CA ASP A 333 18.31 -8.17 -9.21
C ASP A 333 18.40 -7.65 -10.66
N PHE A 334 19.63 -7.42 -11.11
CA PHE A 334 19.98 -7.21 -12.50
C PHE A 334 20.15 -8.55 -13.19
N ILE A 335 19.73 -8.63 -14.44
CA ILE A 335 19.95 -9.81 -15.27
C ILE A 335 21.25 -9.63 -16.03
N ASN A 336 22.24 -10.41 -15.66
CA ASN A 336 23.57 -10.30 -16.26
C ASN A 336 24.07 -11.64 -16.81
N LYS A 337 25.02 -11.56 -17.72
CA LYS A 337 25.58 -12.70 -18.43
C LYS A 337 26.15 -13.76 -17.48
N SER A 338 26.86 -13.34 -16.43
CA SER A 338 27.47 -14.25 -15.48
C SER A 338 26.46 -15.06 -14.68
N ASP A 339 25.28 -14.52 -14.43
CA ASP A 339 24.17 -15.23 -13.79
C ASP A 339 23.55 -16.25 -14.75
N LEU A 340 23.33 -15.86 -16.01
CA LEU A 340 22.81 -16.76 -17.04
C LEU A 340 23.81 -17.88 -17.36
N GLU A 341 25.10 -17.63 -17.39
CA GLU A 341 26.17 -18.64 -17.50
C GLU A 341 26.14 -19.60 -16.31
N TRP A 342 25.71 -19.14 -15.13
CA TRP A 342 25.58 -19.98 -13.95
C TRP A 342 24.30 -20.83 -13.99
N VAL A 343 23.14 -20.27 -14.31
CA VAL A 343 21.84 -20.96 -14.23
C VAL A 343 21.55 -21.87 -15.42
N ASN A 344 21.83 -21.42 -16.67
CA ASN A 344 21.46 -22.16 -17.89
C ASN A 344 22.00 -23.60 -17.94
N PRO A 345 23.28 -23.88 -17.60
CA PRO A 345 23.78 -25.25 -17.56
C PRO A 345 23.10 -26.09 -16.47
N ARG A 346 22.68 -25.46 -15.34
CA ARG A 346 22.05 -26.16 -14.21
C ARG A 346 20.62 -26.56 -14.50
N ILE A 347 19.90 -25.76 -15.26
CA ILE A 347 18.54 -26.09 -15.69
C ILE A 347 18.50 -26.77 -17.07
N GLY A 348 19.65 -26.86 -17.78
CA GLY A 348 19.81 -27.53 -19.08
C GLY A 348 19.15 -26.81 -20.23
N ARG A 349 18.82 -25.53 -20.10
CA ARG A 349 18.14 -24.69 -21.11
C ARG A 349 18.35 -23.21 -20.83
N LYS A 350 17.94 -22.36 -21.76
CA LYS A 350 17.92 -20.90 -21.56
C LYS A 350 16.86 -20.55 -20.52
N ALA A 351 17.21 -19.71 -19.54
CA ALA A 351 16.28 -19.21 -18.54
C ALA A 351 15.19 -18.36 -19.16
N TYR A 352 13.99 -18.43 -18.63
CA TYR A 352 12.88 -17.50 -18.91
C TYR A 352 12.87 -16.42 -17.82
N ILE A 353 13.10 -15.17 -18.15
CA ILE A 353 13.28 -14.15 -17.15
C ILE A 353 11.94 -13.69 -16.56
N TRP A 354 11.89 -13.69 -15.25
CA TRP A 354 10.90 -12.96 -14.43
C TRP A 354 11.63 -11.80 -13.75
N LEU A 355 11.63 -10.66 -14.37
CA LEU A 355 12.26 -9.46 -13.81
C LEU A 355 11.36 -8.84 -12.74
N ASN A 356 11.80 -8.80 -11.49
CA ASN A 356 11.09 -8.09 -10.41
C ASN A 356 11.40 -6.59 -10.42
N TYR A 357 10.96 -5.93 -11.48
CA TYR A 357 10.98 -4.49 -11.70
C TYR A 357 9.92 -4.14 -12.76
N PRO A 358 9.07 -3.12 -12.55
CA PRO A 358 9.03 -2.16 -11.43
C PRO A 358 8.14 -2.57 -10.23
N VAL A 359 7.95 -3.84 -9.95
CA VAL A 359 7.12 -4.30 -8.82
C VAL A 359 7.45 -3.58 -7.51
N THR A 360 6.42 -3.22 -6.74
CA THR A 360 6.54 -2.51 -5.46
C THR A 360 5.80 -3.19 -4.30
N ASP A 361 5.40 -4.43 -4.45
CA ASP A 361 4.66 -5.17 -3.42
C ASP A 361 5.41 -5.31 -2.09
N TYR A 362 6.73 -5.33 -2.12
CA TYR A 362 7.61 -5.35 -0.93
C TYR A 362 7.93 -3.95 -0.39
N CYS A 363 7.51 -2.89 -1.06
CA CYS A 363 7.80 -1.49 -0.73
C CYS A 363 6.66 -0.54 -1.12
N GLY A 364 5.41 -0.94 -0.91
CA GLY A 364 4.17 -0.32 -1.42
C GLY A 364 3.99 1.19 -1.22
N ARG A 365 4.83 1.84 -0.40
CA ARG A 365 4.86 3.30 -0.27
C ARG A 365 5.49 4.00 -1.47
N HIS A 366 6.27 3.29 -2.28
CA HIS A 366 7.05 3.85 -3.39
C HIS A 366 6.38 3.56 -4.74
N LEU A 367 6.54 4.49 -5.68
CA LEU A 367 6.43 4.21 -7.11
C LEU A 367 7.85 4.11 -7.70
N LEU A 368 8.03 3.19 -8.64
CA LEU A 368 9.30 3.06 -9.37
C LEU A 368 9.11 3.63 -10.78
N MET A 369 9.34 4.95 -10.91
CA MET A 369 9.12 5.73 -12.13
C MET A 369 10.41 5.89 -12.96
N GLY A 370 11.29 4.90 -12.90
CA GLY A 370 12.53 4.84 -13.70
C GLY A 370 12.43 3.92 -14.90
N PRO A 371 13.41 3.94 -15.80
CA PRO A 371 13.53 2.95 -16.87
C PRO A 371 14.03 1.62 -16.31
N THR A 372 13.97 0.54 -17.09
CA THR A 372 14.85 -0.61 -16.79
C THR A 372 16.30 -0.23 -17.03
N PHE A 373 17.20 -0.72 -16.19
CA PHE A 373 18.61 -0.34 -16.24
C PHE A 373 19.48 -1.43 -15.61
N GLY A 374 20.77 -1.47 -16.00
CA GLY A 374 21.77 -2.30 -15.34
C GLY A 374 21.77 -3.77 -15.77
N ASP A 375 20.81 -4.20 -16.58
CA ASP A 375 20.86 -5.48 -17.27
C ASP A 375 21.92 -5.43 -18.38
N ASP A 376 22.63 -6.56 -18.61
CA ASP A 376 23.62 -6.62 -19.67
C ASP A 376 22.96 -6.50 -21.06
N LEU A 377 23.67 -5.89 -22.03
CA LEU A 377 23.16 -5.60 -23.39
C LEU A 377 23.58 -6.67 -24.43
N ASP A 378 23.88 -7.90 -23.98
CA ASP A 378 24.29 -9.01 -24.84
C ASP A 378 23.79 -10.35 -24.30
N ILE A 379 22.54 -10.36 -23.79
CA ILE A 379 21.93 -11.54 -23.16
C ILE A 379 20.76 -12.14 -23.95
N ALA A 380 20.30 -11.49 -25.01
CA ALA A 380 19.14 -11.96 -25.78
C ALA A 380 19.28 -13.43 -26.23
N ASP A 381 20.47 -13.84 -26.67
CA ASP A 381 20.75 -15.22 -27.07
C ASP A 381 20.84 -16.20 -25.88
N MET A 382 20.82 -15.73 -24.65
CA MET A 382 20.97 -16.54 -23.44
C MET A 382 19.65 -16.78 -22.71
N VAL A 383 18.58 -16.09 -23.11
CA VAL A 383 17.24 -16.20 -22.51
C VAL A 383 16.24 -16.83 -23.47
N SER A 384 15.20 -17.49 -22.95
CA SER A 384 14.09 -18.04 -23.74
C SER A 384 12.85 -17.14 -23.76
N GLY A 385 12.85 -16.10 -22.94
CA GLY A 385 11.84 -15.06 -22.84
C GLY A 385 12.18 -14.10 -21.72
N TYR A 386 11.55 -12.92 -21.73
CA TYR A 386 11.80 -11.85 -20.77
C TYR A 386 10.49 -11.18 -20.37
N THR A 387 10.06 -11.38 -19.13
CA THR A 387 8.84 -10.78 -18.59
C THR A 387 9.11 -9.96 -17.34
N SER A 388 8.44 -8.84 -17.23
CA SER A 388 8.52 -7.92 -16.11
C SER A 388 7.36 -8.15 -15.14
N ASN A 389 7.62 -8.14 -13.84
CA ASN A 389 6.61 -8.06 -12.80
C ASN A 389 6.35 -6.58 -12.49
N PRO A 390 5.15 -6.04 -12.80
CA PRO A 390 4.84 -4.62 -12.69
C PRO A 390 4.39 -4.22 -11.28
N MET A 391 4.13 -2.92 -11.10
CA MET A 391 3.45 -2.40 -9.91
C MET A 391 1.95 -2.76 -9.93
N GLU A 392 1.29 -2.74 -8.78
CA GLU A 392 -0.17 -2.78 -8.69
C GLU A 392 -0.85 -1.56 -9.37
N TYR A 393 -0.09 -0.52 -9.65
CA TYR A 393 -0.46 0.70 -10.37
C TYR A 393 -0.23 0.48 -11.86
N ALA A 394 -1.29 0.12 -12.58
CA ALA A 394 -1.20 -0.32 -13.96
C ALA A 394 -0.68 0.78 -14.90
N GLU A 395 -1.24 1.98 -14.79
CA GLU A 395 -0.86 3.11 -15.65
C GLU A 395 0.56 3.61 -15.35
N ALA A 396 0.92 3.72 -14.08
CA ALA A 396 2.26 4.11 -13.67
C ALA A 396 3.32 3.09 -14.11
N SER A 397 2.98 1.79 -14.15
CA SER A 397 3.87 0.74 -14.64
C SER A 397 4.27 0.91 -16.10
N MET A 398 3.42 1.54 -16.92
CA MET A 398 3.70 1.74 -18.34
C MET A 398 5.01 2.49 -18.61
N LEU A 399 5.45 3.34 -17.65
CA LEU A 399 6.71 4.07 -17.81
C LEU A 399 7.92 3.11 -17.92
N SER A 400 8.05 2.22 -16.96
CA SER A 400 9.13 1.23 -16.94
C SER A 400 8.93 0.17 -18.01
N LEU A 401 7.69 -0.25 -18.27
CA LEU A 401 7.36 -1.23 -19.30
C LEU A 401 7.69 -0.73 -20.73
N TYR A 402 7.59 0.58 -20.96
CA TYR A 402 8.04 1.16 -22.23
C TYR A 402 9.54 0.93 -22.45
N SER A 403 10.35 1.15 -21.45
CA SER A 403 11.79 0.92 -21.53
C SER A 403 12.16 -0.56 -21.63
N ILE A 404 11.37 -1.45 -21.02
CA ILE A 404 11.52 -2.90 -21.17
C ILE A 404 11.18 -3.35 -22.60
N ALA A 405 10.16 -2.75 -23.20
CA ALA A 405 9.84 -2.98 -24.62
C ALA A 405 11.00 -2.58 -25.54
N ASP A 406 11.61 -1.41 -25.32
CA ASP A 406 12.80 -0.96 -26.05
C ASP A 406 13.99 -1.92 -25.87
N PHE A 407 14.29 -2.30 -24.63
CA PHE A 407 15.39 -3.20 -24.28
C PHE A 407 15.24 -4.57 -24.94
N THR A 408 14.08 -5.17 -24.82
CA THR A 408 13.83 -6.53 -25.31
C THR A 408 13.65 -6.62 -26.83
N TRP A 409 13.34 -5.47 -27.46
CA TRP A 409 13.21 -5.39 -28.91
C TRP A 409 14.56 -5.26 -29.62
N HIS A 410 15.42 -4.30 -29.16
CA HIS A 410 16.73 -4.06 -29.74
C HIS A 410 17.76 -3.77 -28.64
N GLU A 411 18.26 -4.82 -28.04
CA GLU A 411 19.14 -4.82 -26.87
C GLU A 411 20.40 -3.96 -27.08
N ALA A 412 21.09 -4.16 -28.22
CA ALA A 412 22.34 -3.46 -28.51
C ALA A 412 22.19 -1.95 -28.73
N ALA A 413 21.01 -1.46 -29.08
CA ALA A 413 20.73 -0.05 -29.26
C ALA A 413 20.08 0.60 -28.03
N TYR A 414 19.85 -0.17 -26.98
CA TYR A 414 19.16 0.32 -25.79
C TYR A 414 20.01 1.31 -25.00
N ASP A 415 19.45 2.50 -24.76
CA ASP A 415 19.97 3.50 -23.83
C ASP A 415 18.84 3.81 -22.82
N CYS A 416 19.07 3.49 -21.55
CA CYS A 416 18.04 3.60 -20.52
C CYS A 416 17.54 5.04 -20.33
N ASN A 417 18.42 6.04 -20.36
CA ASN A 417 18.04 7.44 -20.19
C ASN A 417 17.25 7.95 -21.40
N ALA A 418 17.71 7.66 -22.62
CA ALA A 418 17.00 8.06 -23.82
C ALA A 418 15.63 7.38 -23.93
N SER A 419 15.51 6.12 -23.51
CA SER A 419 14.25 5.39 -23.47
C SER A 419 13.31 6.01 -22.42
N TRP A 420 13.82 6.35 -21.24
CA TRP A 420 13.05 7.01 -20.19
C TRP A 420 12.46 8.35 -20.64
N GLU A 421 13.27 9.19 -21.28
CA GLU A 421 12.81 10.46 -21.84
C GLU A 421 11.71 10.27 -22.91
N ARG A 422 11.80 9.22 -23.72
CA ARG A 422 10.74 8.89 -24.68
C ARG A 422 9.48 8.40 -23.99
N ALA A 423 9.60 7.57 -22.95
CA ALA A 423 8.49 7.07 -22.16
C ALA A 423 7.71 8.21 -21.47
N ILE A 424 8.43 9.16 -20.89
CA ILE A 424 7.84 10.36 -20.27
C ILE A 424 7.01 11.16 -21.28
N LYS A 425 7.56 11.42 -22.46
CA LYS A 425 6.88 12.13 -23.55
C LYS A 425 5.72 11.33 -24.14
N TYR A 426 5.83 10.01 -24.17
CA TYR A 426 4.77 9.13 -24.66
C TYR A 426 3.57 9.14 -23.73
N LEU A 427 3.80 9.08 -22.41
CA LEU A 427 2.73 9.01 -21.40
C LEU A 427 2.12 10.39 -21.09
N MET A 428 2.92 11.46 -21.08
CA MET A 428 2.49 12.82 -20.73
C MET A 428 2.98 13.83 -21.79
N PRO A 429 2.51 13.77 -23.05
CA PRO A 429 3.09 14.56 -24.15
C PRO A 429 2.97 16.08 -23.95
N THR A 430 1.92 16.57 -23.27
CA THR A 430 1.69 18.01 -23.03
C THR A 430 2.29 18.48 -21.70
N HIS A 431 2.64 17.57 -20.78
CA HIS A 431 3.16 17.83 -19.45
C HIS A 431 4.47 17.06 -19.16
N ALA A 432 5.26 16.80 -20.20
CA ALA A 432 6.46 15.96 -20.11
C ALA A 432 7.50 16.50 -19.12
N GLU A 433 7.70 17.82 -19.05
CA GLU A 433 8.66 18.43 -18.13
C GLU A 433 8.23 18.26 -16.66
N ALA A 434 6.97 18.51 -16.36
CA ALA A 434 6.41 18.31 -15.02
C ALA A 434 6.44 16.84 -14.61
N PHE A 435 6.12 15.94 -15.55
CA PHE A 435 6.15 14.51 -15.30
C PHE A 435 7.58 13.98 -15.13
N HIS A 436 8.55 14.53 -15.85
CA HIS A 436 9.96 14.22 -15.64
C HIS A 436 10.40 14.55 -14.19
N VAL A 437 10.06 15.76 -13.71
CA VAL A 437 10.35 16.16 -12.31
C VAL A 437 9.72 15.18 -11.33
N PHE A 438 8.47 14.78 -11.55
CA PHE A 438 7.81 13.78 -10.71
C PHE A 438 8.55 12.44 -10.73
N CYS A 439 8.91 11.95 -11.92
CA CYS A 439 9.61 10.68 -12.09
C CYS A 439 10.98 10.71 -11.40
N GLU A 440 11.78 11.78 -11.55
CA GLU A 440 13.10 11.92 -10.94
C GLU A 440 13.07 11.79 -9.40
N HIS A 441 11.96 12.18 -8.78
CA HIS A 441 11.76 12.08 -7.34
C HIS A 441 11.13 10.76 -6.87
N ASN A 442 10.85 9.81 -7.79
CA ASN A 442 10.20 8.53 -7.53
C ASN A 442 10.90 7.36 -8.27
N VAL A 443 12.22 7.33 -8.32
CA VAL A 443 12.98 6.28 -9.04
C VAL A 443 13.66 5.27 -8.14
N ASP A 444 13.79 5.52 -6.85
CA ASP A 444 14.56 4.67 -5.94
C ASP A 444 13.88 4.57 -4.57
N LEU A 445 13.81 3.38 -4.03
CA LEU A 445 13.23 3.08 -2.71
C LEU A 445 14.27 2.97 -1.58
N GLY A 446 15.53 3.21 -1.86
CA GLY A 446 16.61 3.03 -0.91
C GLY A 446 17.05 1.56 -0.76
N ALA A 447 17.92 1.31 0.22
CA ALA A 447 18.37 -0.05 0.54
C ALA A 447 17.20 -0.87 1.12
N ASN A 448 17.04 -2.08 0.60
CA ASN A 448 15.99 -3.00 1.03
C ASN A 448 16.54 -4.44 1.10
N GLY A 449 15.78 -5.36 1.71
CA GLY A 449 16.19 -6.75 1.91
C GLY A 449 16.02 -7.67 0.69
N HIS A 450 15.38 -7.19 -0.38
CA HIS A 450 15.03 -8.04 -1.52
C HIS A 450 16.01 -7.95 -2.69
N GLY A 451 16.83 -6.89 -2.79
CA GLY A 451 17.75 -6.80 -3.88
C GLY A 451 18.46 -5.47 -4.05
N LEU A 452 19.13 -5.32 -5.20
CA LEU A 452 20.15 -4.32 -5.44
C LEU A 452 19.82 -3.31 -6.54
N ARG A 453 18.65 -3.40 -7.20
CA ARG A 453 18.29 -2.45 -8.26
C ARG A 453 18.08 -1.07 -7.64
N ARG A 454 19.10 -0.22 -7.76
CA ARG A 454 19.18 1.13 -7.19
C ARG A 454 19.46 2.14 -8.28
N MET A 455 18.67 3.21 -8.33
CA MET A 455 18.85 4.32 -9.23
C MET A 455 19.11 5.61 -8.45
N ASN A 456 19.81 6.56 -9.02
CA ASN A 456 20.05 7.85 -8.34
C ASN A 456 18.77 8.70 -8.37
N GLU A 457 18.21 8.96 -7.19
CA GLU A 457 17.04 9.83 -7.01
C GLU A 457 17.45 11.30 -7.05
N SER A 458 16.63 12.14 -7.65
CA SER A 458 16.70 13.61 -7.54
C SER A 458 18.08 14.16 -7.94
N VAL A 459 18.64 13.71 -9.06
CA VAL A 459 20.03 14.01 -9.46
C VAL A 459 20.29 15.50 -9.60
N ALA A 460 19.37 16.23 -10.27
CA ALA A 460 19.49 17.67 -10.46
C ALA A 460 19.42 18.42 -9.13
N PHE A 461 18.48 18.05 -8.28
CA PHE A 461 18.34 18.63 -6.94
C PHE A 461 19.57 18.34 -6.07
N LYS A 462 20.13 17.12 -6.10
CA LYS A 462 21.33 16.75 -5.34
C LYS A 462 22.53 17.65 -5.68
N ALA A 463 22.76 17.91 -6.95
CA ALA A 463 23.85 18.80 -7.40
C ALA A 463 23.64 20.25 -6.89
N ALA A 464 22.38 20.73 -6.92
CA ALA A 464 22.04 22.06 -6.39
C ALA A 464 22.21 22.11 -4.86
N ALA A 465 21.81 21.06 -4.13
CA ALA A 465 21.96 20.95 -2.68
C ALA A 465 23.43 20.97 -2.23
N GLU A 466 24.32 20.25 -2.93
CA GLU A 466 25.78 20.28 -2.65
C GLU A 466 26.38 21.64 -2.93
N SER A 467 25.96 22.30 -4.01
CA SER A 467 26.37 23.69 -4.31
C SER A 467 25.90 24.66 -3.23
N PHE A 468 24.65 24.50 -2.77
CA PHE A 468 24.09 25.28 -1.67
C PHE A 468 24.91 25.11 -0.38
N LYS A 469 25.15 23.87 0.05
CA LYS A 469 25.94 23.57 1.25
C LYS A 469 27.31 24.21 1.21
N THR A 470 27.97 24.16 0.07
CA THR A 470 29.27 24.81 -0.13
C THR A 470 29.17 26.34 0.00
N ALA A 471 28.13 26.93 -0.58
CA ALA A 471 27.94 28.38 -0.59
C ALA A 471 27.65 28.99 0.80
N ILE A 472 26.96 28.20 1.66
CA ILE A 472 26.59 28.64 3.02
C ILE A 472 27.58 28.21 4.10
N ALA A 473 28.66 27.50 3.76
CA ALA A 473 29.64 26.99 4.74
C ALA A 473 30.27 28.07 5.62
N ASN A 474 30.38 29.29 5.09
CA ASN A 474 30.92 30.46 5.79
C ASN A 474 29.86 31.47 6.28
N GLY A 475 28.60 31.07 6.29
CA GLY A 475 27.45 31.87 6.74
C GLY A 475 26.38 32.06 5.66
N TYR A 476 25.42 32.96 5.95
CA TYR A 476 24.30 33.22 5.06
C TYR A 476 24.74 33.74 3.67
N ASN A 477 24.13 33.20 2.62
CA ASN A 477 24.34 33.60 1.23
C ASN A 477 22.99 33.75 0.51
N ALA A 478 22.59 34.99 0.23
CA ALA A 478 21.26 35.30 -0.33
C ALA A 478 21.03 34.67 -1.72
N GLU A 479 22.05 34.65 -2.58
CA GLU A 479 21.91 34.04 -3.93
C GLU A 479 21.79 32.52 -3.84
N ALA A 480 22.51 31.87 -2.93
CA ALA A 480 22.37 30.44 -2.70
C ALA A 480 20.97 30.09 -2.17
N VAL A 481 20.46 30.85 -1.19
CA VAL A 481 19.10 30.68 -0.66
C VAL A 481 18.05 30.88 -1.74
N LYS A 482 18.19 31.93 -2.56
CA LYS A 482 17.31 32.20 -3.69
C LYS A 482 17.32 31.08 -4.74
N SER A 483 18.52 30.61 -5.11
CA SER A 483 18.68 29.50 -6.04
C SER A 483 18.00 28.22 -5.52
N MET A 484 18.15 27.91 -4.23
CA MET A 484 17.53 26.75 -3.61
C MET A 484 16.01 26.86 -3.53
N LYS A 485 15.47 28.07 -3.27
CA LYS A 485 14.01 28.34 -3.37
C LYS A 485 13.49 28.05 -4.78
N GLN A 486 14.27 28.37 -5.82
CA GLN A 486 13.89 28.06 -7.21
C GLN A 486 13.82 26.55 -7.46
N GLN A 487 14.74 25.76 -6.87
CA GLN A 487 14.65 24.30 -6.95
C GLN A 487 13.36 23.76 -6.31
N PHE A 488 12.99 24.26 -5.16
CA PHE A 488 11.73 23.86 -4.51
C PHE A 488 10.49 24.35 -5.27
N ALA A 489 10.58 25.51 -5.93
CA ALA A 489 9.51 26.00 -6.79
C ALA A 489 9.31 25.12 -8.02
N ILE A 490 10.39 24.58 -8.62
CA ILE A 490 10.30 23.60 -9.73
C ILE A 490 9.47 22.39 -9.28
N ILE A 491 9.76 21.83 -8.10
CA ILE A 491 9.04 20.68 -7.53
C ILE A 491 7.55 21.01 -7.31
N THR A 492 7.28 22.17 -6.69
CA THR A 492 5.89 22.59 -6.40
C THR A 492 5.10 22.86 -7.66
N ASN A 493 5.68 23.57 -8.62
CA ASN A 493 5.01 23.95 -9.88
C ASN A 493 4.73 22.71 -10.73
N ALA A 494 5.68 21.77 -10.81
CA ALA A 494 5.46 20.51 -11.50
C ALA A 494 4.32 19.70 -10.87
N ALA A 495 4.23 19.68 -9.55
CA ALA A 495 3.13 19.03 -8.87
C ALA A 495 1.79 19.72 -9.13
N ASP A 496 1.75 21.06 -9.12
CA ASP A 496 0.53 21.83 -9.43
C ASP A 496 0.06 21.60 -10.87
N GLU A 497 0.97 21.54 -11.82
CA GLU A 497 0.69 21.25 -13.21
C GLU A 497 0.11 19.86 -13.40
N LEU A 498 0.72 18.83 -12.78
CA LEU A 498 0.24 17.44 -12.86
C LEU A 498 -1.12 17.26 -12.17
N LEU A 499 -1.37 17.92 -11.04
CA LEU A 499 -2.68 17.88 -10.36
C LEU A 499 -3.80 18.54 -11.17
N ALA A 500 -3.46 19.46 -12.04
CA ALA A 500 -4.40 20.11 -12.95
C ALA A 500 -4.56 19.38 -14.30
N ASN A 501 -3.73 18.36 -14.58
CA ASN A 501 -3.72 17.64 -15.84
C ASN A 501 -4.97 16.76 -16.00
N THR A 502 -5.59 16.83 -17.17
CA THR A 502 -6.74 16.01 -17.56
C THR A 502 -6.49 15.17 -18.83
N ASP A 503 -5.31 15.25 -19.43
CA ASP A 503 -5.00 14.61 -20.70
C ASP A 503 -4.83 13.08 -20.54
N GLN A 504 -4.35 12.64 -19.37
CA GLN A 504 -4.17 11.23 -19.00
C GLN A 504 -4.85 10.96 -17.64
N PRO A 505 -6.18 10.92 -17.60
CA PRO A 505 -6.93 10.94 -16.34
C PRO A 505 -6.67 9.71 -15.47
N GLU A 506 -6.44 8.54 -16.07
CA GLU A 506 -6.19 7.31 -15.32
C GLU A 506 -4.81 7.32 -14.68
N LEU A 507 -3.77 7.66 -15.42
CA LEU A 507 -2.41 7.80 -14.88
C LEU A 507 -2.38 8.90 -13.81
N THR A 508 -3.01 10.04 -14.07
CA THR A 508 -3.12 11.14 -13.10
C THR A 508 -3.80 10.67 -11.82
N ALA A 509 -4.89 9.90 -11.94
CA ALA A 509 -5.61 9.39 -10.78
C ALA A 509 -4.75 8.42 -9.93
N GLU A 510 -3.95 7.55 -10.57
CA GLU A 510 -3.05 6.64 -9.85
C GLU A 510 -1.95 7.39 -9.10
N ILE A 511 -1.27 8.33 -9.74
CA ILE A 511 -0.11 9.03 -9.16
C ILE A 511 -0.48 10.20 -8.25
N THR A 512 -1.72 10.68 -8.26
CA THR A 512 -2.18 11.86 -7.50
C THR A 512 -1.72 11.87 -6.04
N PRO A 513 -1.80 10.80 -5.25
CA PRO A 513 -1.32 10.83 -3.86
C PRO A 513 0.18 11.15 -3.75
N TRP A 514 1.01 10.61 -4.63
CA TRP A 514 2.45 10.91 -4.68
C TRP A 514 2.73 12.33 -5.16
N VAL A 515 1.96 12.82 -6.14
CA VAL A 515 2.05 14.21 -6.60
C VAL A 515 1.66 15.19 -5.50
N GLN A 516 0.65 14.88 -4.69
CA GLN A 516 0.28 15.67 -3.51
C GLN A 516 1.40 15.73 -2.48
N VAL A 517 2.07 14.60 -2.20
CA VAL A 517 3.23 14.57 -1.30
C VAL A 517 4.40 15.36 -1.91
N MET A 518 4.65 15.23 -3.21
CA MET A 518 5.68 16.01 -3.91
C MET A 518 5.45 17.52 -3.75
N LYS A 519 4.21 17.99 -3.93
CA LYS A 519 3.83 19.39 -3.69
C LYS A 519 4.19 19.85 -2.27
N ILE A 520 3.77 19.04 -1.29
CA ILE A 520 4.02 19.32 0.13
C ILE A 520 5.53 19.38 0.42
N VAL A 521 6.32 18.47 -0.13
CA VAL A 521 7.79 18.46 0.00
C VAL A 521 8.40 19.74 -0.57
N GLY A 522 7.98 20.18 -1.76
CA GLY A 522 8.41 21.42 -2.36
C GLY A 522 8.07 22.64 -1.48
N GLN A 523 6.84 22.72 -0.98
CA GLN A 523 6.40 23.79 -0.08
C GLN A 523 7.19 23.81 1.24
N ARG A 524 7.42 22.66 1.86
CA ARG A 524 8.24 22.53 3.08
C ARG A 524 9.67 23.03 2.83
N GLY A 525 10.25 22.66 1.70
CA GLY A 525 11.59 23.10 1.33
C GLY A 525 11.67 24.60 1.11
N ALA A 526 10.72 25.20 0.40
CA ALA A 526 10.67 26.64 0.17
C ALA A 526 10.55 27.44 1.49
N LEU A 527 9.70 26.97 2.41
CA LEU A 527 9.58 27.56 3.75
C LEU A 527 10.87 27.38 4.58
N THR A 528 11.53 26.22 4.48
CA THR A 528 12.83 25.99 5.13
C THR A 528 13.87 27.00 4.64
N MET A 529 13.90 27.31 3.35
CA MET A 529 14.78 28.36 2.82
C MET A 529 14.36 29.76 3.27
N ALA A 530 13.06 30.01 3.50
CA ALA A 530 12.61 31.28 4.05
C ALA A 530 13.09 31.50 5.51
N LEU A 531 13.32 30.46 6.29
CA LEU A 531 13.87 30.55 7.64
C LEU A 531 15.29 31.15 7.65
N TYR A 532 16.12 30.92 6.61
CA TYR A 532 17.41 31.56 6.44
C TYR A 532 17.26 33.10 6.32
N ASP A 533 16.31 33.57 5.51
CA ASP A 533 16.05 34.99 5.34
C ASP A 533 15.54 35.62 6.64
N ASN A 534 14.63 34.90 7.36
CA ASN A 534 14.12 35.40 8.62
C ASN A 534 15.21 35.55 9.71
N LEU A 535 16.13 34.59 9.80
CA LEU A 535 17.27 34.71 10.69
C LEU A 535 18.16 35.89 10.33
N GLN A 536 18.48 36.08 9.05
CA GLN A 536 19.31 37.17 8.55
C GLN A 536 18.65 38.54 8.76
N ALA A 537 17.34 38.64 8.60
CA ALA A 537 16.56 39.85 8.79
C ALA A 537 16.24 40.15 10.26
N ALA A 538 16.63 39.30 11.19
CA ALA A 538 16.26 39.34 12.61
C ALA A 538 14.75 39.43 12.86
N GLU A 539 14.00 38.57 12.16
CA GLU A 539 12.53 38.44 12.22
C GLU A 539 12.09 37.14 12.93
N PRO A 540 12.24 37.05 14.29
CA PRO A 540 11.95 35.83 15.03
C PRO A 540 10.51 35.37 14.93
N GLU A 541 9.55 36.30 14.80
CA GLU A 541 8.12 35.99 14.68
C GLU A 541 7.81 35.29 13.35
N LYS A 542 8.33 35.81 12.23
CA LYS A 542 8.18 35.17 10.92
C LYS A 542 8.89 33.82 10.84
N PHE A 543 10.04 33.69 11.55
CA PHE A 543 10.71 32.40 11.66
C PHE A 543 9.78 31.36 12.31
N ILE A 544 9.15 31.70 13.43
CA ILE A 544 8.21 30.81 14.12
C ILE A 544 6.99 30.52 13.24
N GLU A 545 6.44 31.54 12.58
CA GLU A 545 5.30 31.36 11.67
C GLU A 545 5.62 30.38 10.54
N ASN A 546 6.72 30.58 9.83
CA ASN A 546 7.15 29.68 8.75
C ASN A 546 7.50 28.28 9.28
N TYR A 547 8.12 28.20 10.45
CA TYR A 547 8.43 26.95 11.10
C TYR A 547 7.14 26.14 11.43
N LEU A 548 6.13 26.80 12.01
CA LEU A 548 4.84 26.16 12.29
C LEU A 548 4.12 25.73 11.01
N ALA A 549 4.24 26.50 9.93
CA ALA A 549 3.72 26.12 8.61
C ALA A 549 4.42 24.85 8.06
N ILE A 550 5.73 24.73 8.23
CA ILE A 550 6.49 23.52 7.87
C ILE A 550 5.96 22.30 8.64
N THR A 551 5.74 22.46 9.95
CA THR A 551 5.23 21.37 10.80
C THR A 551 3.81 20.97 10.39
N ALA A 552 2.95 21.93 10.08
CA ALA A 552 1.59 21.65 9.58
C ALA A 552 1.60 20.89 8.25
N LEU A 553 2.46 21.29 7.33
CA LEU A 553 2.66 20.58 6.05
C LEU A 553 3.22 19.17 6.27
N GLU A 554 4.07 18.98 7.26
CA GLU A 554 4.58 17.63 7.60
C GLU A 554 3.47 16.71 8.13
N GLN A 555 2.55 17.24 8.93
CA GLN A 555 1.36 16.52 9.36
C GLN A 555 0.44 16.21 8.16
N GLN A 556 0.22 17.19 7.30
CA GLN A 556 -0.56 17.00 6.07
C GLN A 556 0.06 15.91 5.19
N GLN A 557 1.38 15.89 5.03
CA GLN A 557 2.09 14.83 4.29
C GLN A 557 1.78 13.45 4.85
N LYS A 558 1.81 13.30 6.18
CA LYS A 558 1.51 12.02 6.85
C LYS A 558 0.05 11.58 6.70
N SER A 559 -0.87 12.51 6.45
CA SER A 559 -2.29 12.22 6.24
C SER A 559 -2.65 11.84 4.80
N VAL A 560 -1.76 12.08 3.84
CA VAL A 560 -1.99 11.66 2.45
C VAL A 560 -1.88 10.14 2.36
N MET A 561 -2.91 9.52 1.80
CA MET A 561 -2.96 8.06 1.63
C MET A 561 -3.13 7.72 0.15
N SER A 562 -2.59 6.58 -0.25
CA SER A 562 -2.79 6.04 -1.60
C SER A 562 -4.29 5.82 -1.88
N ARG A 563 -4.61 5.72 -3.17
CA ARG A 563 -5.98 5.47 -3.62
C ARG A 563 -6.52 4.15 -3.08
N ASP A 564 -7.82 4.09 -2.77
CA ASP A 564 -8.55 2.84 -2.63
C ASP A 564 -8.79 2.26 -4.03
N PHE A 565 -8.33 1.04 -4.24
CA PHE A 565 -8.81 0.21 -5.34
C PHE A 565 -10.01 -0.61 -4.86
N GLU A 566 -10.91 -0.98 -5.75
CA GLU A 566 -12.01 -1.88 -5.42
C GLU A 566 -11.43 -3.20 -4.90
N GLY A 567 -11.64 -3.49 -3.60
CA GLY A 567 -11.04 -4.64 -2.92
C GLY A 567 -9.69 -4.37 -2.24
N SER A 568 -9.23 -3.12 -2.18
CA SER A 568 -7.95 -2.73 -1.56
C SER A 568 -7.82 -3.20 -0.12
N ILE A 569 -6.74 -3.90 0.18
CA ILE A 569 -6.46 -4.45 1.52
C ILE A 569 -5.72 -3.43 2.40
N MET A 570 -4.94 -2.52 1.82
CA MET A 570 -4.15 -1.54 2.57
C MET A 570 -4.00 -0.21 1.83
N LYS A 571 -4.15 0.88 2.59
CA LYS A 571 -3.72 2.22 2.18
C LYS A 571 -2.30 2.46 2.69
N VAL A 572 -1.48 3.09 1.87
CA VAL A 572 -0.13 3.47 2.26
C VAL A 572 0.06 4.99 2.18
N ASN A 573 0.89 5.53 3.06
CA ASN A 573 1.36 6.91 2.95
C ASN A 573 2.48 6.98 1.91
N PRO A 574 2.32 7.76 0.81
CA PRO A 574 3.31 7.81 -0.26
C PRO A 574 4.69 8.26 0.18
N ALA A 575 5.72 7.59 -0.33
CA ALA A 575 7.12 7.96 -0.18
C ALA A 575 7.58 8.68 -1.46
N VAL A 576 8.07 9.92 -1.32
CA VAL A 576 8.53 10.76 -2.43
C VAL A 576 9.81 11.48 -2.00
N ALA A 577 10.84 11.43 -2.84
CA ALA A 577 12.09 12.15 -2.61
C ALA A 577 12.73 11.90 -1.23
N GLU A 578 12.61 10.67 -0.72
CA GLU A 578 13.03 10.29 0.64
C GLU A 578 14.55 10.16 0.78
N LEU A 579 15.28 10.02 -0.32
CA LEU A 579 16.75 9.81 -0.27
C LEU A 579 17.57 11.09 -0.38
N VAL A 580 17.04 12.14 -1.00
CA VAL A 580 17.82 13.37 -1.25
C VAL A 580 17.10 14.60 -0.73
N VAL A 581 15.89 14.90 -1.23
CA VAL A 581 15.21 16.18 -0.94
C VAL A 581 14.77 16.27 0.52
N GLN A 582 14.08 15.24 1.01
CA GLN A 582 13.60 15.25 2.41
C GLN A 582 14.74 15.21 3.44
N PRO A 583 15.81 14.41 3.28
CA PRO A 583 16.99 14.50 4.14
C PRO A 583 17.65 15.87 4.13
N PHE A 584 17.75 16.52 2.95
CA PHE A 584 18.26 17.89 2.85
C PHE A 584 17.40 18.86 3.65
N ILE A 585 16.08 18.85 3.48
CA ILE A 585 15.15 19.71 4.25
C ILE A 585 15.35 19.47 5.75
N LYS A 586 15.39 18.21 6.18
CA LYS A 586 15.59 17.84 7.60
C LYS A 586 16.92 18.36 8.16
N GLU A 587 18.00 18.21 7.41
CA GLU A 587 19.33 18.70 7.79
C GLU A 587 19.35 20.22 7.94
N GLN A 588 18.82 20.93 6.93
CA GLN A 588 18.80 22.39 6.97
C GLN A 588 17.89 22.92 8.08
N LEU A 589 16.72 22.33 8.26
CA LEU A 589 15.80 22.69 9.32
C LEU A 589 16.43 22.51 10.72
N ALA A 590 17.13 21.41 10.96
CA ALA A 590 17.83 21.17 12.22
C ALA A 590 18.92 22.23 12.49
N ALA A 591 19.69 22.58 11.47
CA ALA A 591 20.71 23.64 11.58
C ALA A 591 20.10 25.01 11.89
N LEU A 592 18.99 25.36 11.23
CA LEU A 592 18.27 26.62 11.41
C LEU A 592 17.63 26.73 12.81
N ILE A 593 17.05 25.64 13.32
CA ILE A 593 16.52 25.57 14.69
C ILE A 593 17.65 25.80 15.70
N ALA A 594 18.80 25.15 15.50
CA ALA A 594 19.95 25.34 16.39
C ALA A 594 20.47 26.79 16.35
N ALA A 595 20.53 27.40 15.18
CA ALA A 595 20.90 28.81 15.00
C ALA A 595 19.90 29.75 15.67
N TYR A 596 18.61 29.52 15.52
CA TYR A 596 17.53 30.28 16.15
C TYR A 596 17.63 30.21 17.69
N LYS A 597 17.75 28.99 18.25
CA LYS A 597 17.93 28.79 19.69
C LYS A 597 19.14 29.55 20.25
N LYS A 598 20.26 29.53 19.55
CA LYS A 598 21.46 30.24 19.94
C LYS A 598 21.28 31.76 19.94
N THR A 599 20.50 32.28 18.98
CA THR A 599 20.33 33.73 18.79
C THR A 599 19.27 34.31 19.74
N TYR A 600 18.19 33.58 19.98
CA TYR A 600 17.00 34.08 20.69
C TYR A 600 16.71 33.38 22.00
N ASP A 601 17.50 32.38 22.41
CA ASP A 601 17.31 31.59 23.64
C ASP A 601 15.90 30.97 23.80
N TYR A 602 15.24 30.66 22.69
CA TYR A 602 13.91 30.04 22.71
C TYR A 602 14.00 28.52 22.79
N ARG A 603 13.13 27.89 23.60
CA ARG A 603 13.02 26.43 23.80
C ARG A 603 12.23 25.76 22.65
N LEU A 604 12.70 25.86 21.43
CA LEU A 604 12.09 25.14 20.29
C LEU A 604 12.67 23.71 20.21
N ASP A 605 12.16 22.81 21.02
CA ASP A 605 12.34 21.38 20.80
C ASP A 605 11.18 20.87 19.94
N VAL A 606 11.30 21.10 18.66
CA VAL A 606 10.28 20.71 17.73
C VAL A 606 10.71 19.41 17.08
N PHE A 607 10.08 18.37 17.51
CA PHE A 607 10.07 17.12 16.76
C PHE A 607 8.93 17.16 15.73
N PRO A 608 9.13 16.59 14.52
CA PRO A 608 8.00 16.32 13.65
C PRO A 608 6.95 15.60 14.49
N ALA A 609 5.75 16.17 14.57
CA ALA A 609 4.67 15.54 15.28
C ALA A 609 4.37 14.22 14.57
N GLU A 610 4.62 13.10 15.22
CA GLU A 610 3.91 11.88 14.88
C GLU A 610 2.43 12.24 14.90
N LEU A 611 1.66 11.76 13.93
CA LEU A 611 0.21 11.93 13.93
C LEU A 611 -0.29 11.46 15.30
N ILE A 612 -1.03 12.33 15.98
CA ILE A 612 -1.69 11.95 17.21
C ILE A 612 -2.76 10.94 16.81
N GLU A 613 -2.65 9.73 17.33
CA GLU A 613 -3.64 8.68 17.07
C GLU A 613 -5.03 9.18 17.48
N GLU A 614 -6.04 8.88 16.66
CA GLU A 614 -7.42 9.18 17.02
C GLU A 614 -7.79 8.42 18.30
N GLY A 615 -8.32 9.13 19.27
CA GLY A 615 -8.66 8.53 20.54
C GLY A 615 -8.99 9.55 21.62
N ASP A 616 -9.23 9.02 22.82
CA ASP A 616 -9.53 9.81 23.98
C ASP A 616 -8.27 10.13 24.77
N TYR A 617 -8.15 11.39 25.18
CA TYR A 617 -6.98 11.93 25.90
C TYR A 617 -7.38 12.71 27.12
N PHE A 618 -6.53 12.63 28.14
CA PHE A 618 -6.46 13.68 29.15
C PHE A 618 -5.63 14.84 28.61
N ILE A 619 -6.16 16.05 28.65
CA ILE A 619 -5.40 17.28 28.42
C ILE A 619 -4.97 17.80 29.79
N LYS A 620 -3.67 17.78 30.05
CA LYS A 620 -3.11 18.15 31.35
C LYS A 620 -2.24 19.40 31.26
N TYR A 621 -2.31 20.20 32.31
CA TYR A 621 -1.40 21.31 32.58
C TYR A 621 -1.03 21.31 34.07
N ASN A 622 0.26 21.31 34.39
CA ASN A 622 0.77 21.29 35.80
C ASN A 622 0.07 20.25 36.67
N ASN A 623 0.01 19.00 36.25
CA ASN A 623 -0.68 17.89 36.87
C ASN A 623 -2.18 18.10 37.14
N ARG A 624 -2.81 19.06 36.49
CA ARG A 624 -4.25 19.28 36.50
C ARG A 624 -4.87 18.82 35.21
N TYR A 625 -6.09 18.33 35.28
CA TYR A 625 -6.83 17.76 34.17
C TYR A 625 -7.87 18.75 33.66
N LEU A 626 -7.84 19.05 32.35
CA LEU A 626 -8.89 19.85 31.72
C LEU A 626 -10.22 19.11 31.83
N SER A 627 -11.23 19.75 32.41
CA SER A 627 -12.48 19.11 32.82
C SER A 627 -13.67 19.93 32.36
N ASN A 628 -14.65 19.29 31.77
CA ASN A 628 -15.95 19.86 31.49
C ASN A 628 -16.79 19.93 32.76
N THR A 629 -16.67 21.02 33.48
CA THR A 629 -17.40 21.27 34.73
C THR A 629 -18.79 21.86 34.50
N ASN A 630 -19.19 22.01 33.24
CA ASN A 630 -20.47 22.62 32.89
C ASN A 630 -21.62 21.62 33.06
N ALA A 631 -22.72 22.08 33.70
CA ALA A 631 -23.89 21.26 33.99
C ALA A 631 -24.90 21.15 32.81
N GLY A 632 -24.44 21.32 31.55
CA GLY A 632 -25.27 21.22 30.38
C GLY A 632 -25.87 22.55 29.89
N SER A 633 -25.51 23.67 30.48
CA SER A 633 -25.93 24.99 30.01
C SER A 633 -25.04 25.49 28.84
N VAL A 634 -25.63 26.31 28.01
CA VAL A 634 -25.04 27.00 26.88
C VAL A 634 -23.82 27.80 27.26
N GLY A 635 -22.69 27.64 26.56
CA GLY A 635 -21.44 28.35 26.81
C GLY A 635 -20.68 27.82 28.04
N GLY A 636 -19.68 28.51 28.44
CA GLY A 636 -18.82 28.19 29.57
C GLY A 636 -17.47 27.65 29.21
N ASN A 637 -16.52 27.79 30.06
CA ASN A 637 -15.14 27.35 29.87
C ASN A 637 -14.90 26.02 30.60
N PRO A 638 -14.16 25.09 30.03
CA PRO A 638 -13.64 23.98 30.79
C PRO A 638 -12.65 24.49 31.83
N SER A 639 -12.51 23.74 32.91
CA SER A 639 -11.67 24.12 34.07
C SER A 639 -10.60 23.07 34.34
N PHE A 640 -9.46 23.49 34.89
CA PHE A 640 -8.42 22.53 35.29
C PHE A 640 -8.65 22.05 36.72
N LEU A 641 -8.96 20.78 36.93
CA LEU A 641 -9.11 20.14 38.22
C LEU A 641 -7.83 19.41 38.63
N SER A 642 -7.52 19.42 39.92
CA SER A 642 -6.30 18.80 40.43
C SER A 642 -6.38 17.28 40.61
N THR A 643 -7.56 16.71 40.49
CA THR A 643 -7.82 15.28 40.67
C THR A 643 -8.57 14.70 39.50
N LEU A 644 -8.35 13.40 39.23
CA LEU A 644 -9.21 12.63 38.32
C LEU A 644 -10.62 12.53 38.92
N ASP A 645 -11.60 12.75 38.06
CA ASP A 645 -13.00 12.56 38.44
C ASP A 645 -13.43 11.12 38.19
N ASN A 646 -13.31 10.32 39.21
CA ASN A 646 -13.69 8.90 39.16
C ASN A 646 -15.21 8.68 39.12
N VAL A 647 -16.02 9.72 39.38
CA VAL A 647 -17.49 9.64 39.34
C VAL A 647 -18.03 9.94 37.95
N ASN A 648 -17.45 10.93 37.27
CA ASN A 648 -17.81 11.30 35.90
C ASN A 648 -16.54 11.46 35.08
N PRO A 649 -15.80 10.38 34.83
CA PRO A 649 -14.48 10.47 34.21
C PRO A 649 -14.54 11.05 32.78
N THR A 650 -15.64 10.82 32.06
CA THR A 650 -15.86 11.31 30.70
C THR A 650 -15.82 12.83 30.57
N ARG A 651 -16.06 13.58 31.65
CA ARG A 651 -15.90 15.04 31.62
C ARG A 651 -14.45 15.51 31.52
N GLN A 652 -13.49 14.60 31.75
CA GLN A 652 -12.04 14.84 31.62
C GLN A 652 -11.45 14.19 30.35
N TYR A 653 -12.27 13.45 29.59
CA TYR A 653 -11.84 12.82 28.35
C TYR A 653 -12.14 13.73 27.18
N TRP A 654 -11.12 13.91 26.35
CA TRP A 654 -11.18 14.73 25.17
C TRP A 654 -10.86 13.86 23.95
N HIS A 655 -11.85 13.61 23.14
CA HIS A 655 -11.68 12.87 21.88
C HIS A 655 -10.95 13.76 20.89
N ILE A 656 -9.76 13.34 20.50
CA ILE A 656 -8.94 14.01 19.48
C ILE A 656 -9.00 13.18 18.20
N SER A 657 -9.50 13.78 17.14
CA SER A 657 -9.58 13.15 15.82
C SER A 657 -9.19 14.15 14.73
N LEU A 658 -8.67 13.63 13.61
CA LEU A 658 -8.35 14.46 12.45
C LEU A 658 -9.63 14.80 11.68
N ASP A 659 -9.79 16.06 11.28
CA ASP A 659 -10.82 16.47 10.34
C ASP A 659 -10.33 16.21 8.92
N PRO A 660 -10.99 15.35 8.14
CA PRO A 660 -10.49 14.93 6.82
C PRO A 660 -10.51 16.05 5.77
N THR A 661 -11.33 17.09 6.01
CA THR A 661 -11.47 18.21 5.06
C THR A 661 -10.36 19.25 5.24
N THR A 662 -9.98 19.50 6.49
CA THR A 662 -9.00 20.54 6.83
C THR A 662 -7.63 19.98 7.19
N SER A 663 -7.50 18.67 7.41
CA SER A 663 -6.31 18.00 7.94
C SER A 663 -5.86 18.57 9.30
N ARG A 664 -6.80 19.05 10.11
CA ARG A 664 -6.59 19.66 11.43
C ARG A 664 -7.30 18.84 12.49
N TYR A 665 -6.90 18.98 13.73
CA TYR A 665 -7.49 18.21 14.83
C TYR A 665 -8.76 18.84 15.37
N LYS A 666 -9.76 18.01 15.62
CA LYS A 666 -10.96 18.33 16.43
C LYS A 666 -10.70 17.90 17.86
N ILE A 667 -11.17 18.68 18.82
CA ILE A 667 -11.12 18.36 20.25
C ILE A 667 -12.53 18.42 20.79
N VAL A 668 -13.06 17.26 21.15
CA VAL A 668 -14.45 17.06 21.57
C VAL A 668 -14.51 16.50 22.98
N ASN A 669 -15.35 17.04 23.85
CA ASN A 669 -15.52 16.46 25.17
C ASN A 669 -16.41 15.21 25.13
N VAL A 670 -15.93 14.10 25.68
CA VAL A 670 -16.63 12.81 25.62
C VAL A 670 -17.93 12.80 26.42
N LYS A 671 -18.06 13.62 27.50
CA LYS A 671 -19.26 13.69 28.34
C LYS A 671 -20.53 14.09 27.58
N ASP A 672 -20.43 15.05 26.69
CA ASP A 672 -21.60 15.67 26.04
C ASP A 672 -21.39 15.99 24.55
N SER A 673 -20.31 15.48 23.97
CA SER A 673 -19.94 15.63 22.55
C SER A 673 -19.79 17.08 22.07
N ARG A 674 -19.52 18.01 23.00
CA ARG A 674 -19.33 19.42 22.62
C ARG A 674 -17.91 19.72 22.20
N TYR A 675 -17.82 20.53 21.17
CA TYR A 675 -16.55 21.04 20.63
C TYR A 675 -16.06 22.24 21.45
N LEU A 676 -14.75 22.31 21.64
CA LEU A 676 -14.12 23.57 22.04
C LEU A 676 -13.97 24.47 20.83
N ASN A 677 -14.27 25.74 21.01
CA ASN A 677 -14.05 26.76 19.99
C ASN A 677 -12.62 27.32 20.05
N GLU A 678 -12.33 28.23 19.17
CA GLU A 678 -11.01 28.88 19.06
C GLU A 678 -10.52 29.51 20.36
N ASN A 679 -11.40 29.87 21.28
CA ASN A 679 -11.07 30.45 22.57
C ASN A 679 -10.83 29.39 23.66
N GLY A 680 -10.86 28.10 23.32
CA GLY A 680 -10.82 27.02 24.32
C GLY A 680 -12.05 26.97 25.23
N ALA A 681 -13.18 27.51 24.74
CA ALA A 681 -14.45 27.54 25.44
C ALA A 681 -15.49 26.73 24.67
N PHE A 682 -16.57 26.30 25.31
CA PHE A 682 -17.70 25.71 24.62
C PHE A 682 -18.50 26.77 23.87
N SER A 683 -18.88 26.48 22.63
CA SER A 683 -19.71 27.40 21.83
C SER A 683 -21.05 27.66 22.47
N ALA A 684 -21.59 28.89 22.27
CA ALA A 684 -22.89 29.27 22.73
C ALA A 684 -23.98 28.77 21.77
N GLY A 685 -24.94 27.99 22.25
CA GLY A 685 -26.11 27.51 21.47
C GLY A 685 -26.48 26.07 21.84
N ASP A 686 -27.77 25.78 21.70
CA ASP A 686 -28.32 24.45 22.08
C ASP A 686 -27.84 23.30 21.17
N SER A 687 -27.22 23.58 20.04
CA SER A 687 -26.82 22.60 19.05
C SER A 687 -25.31 22.44 18.87
N ASN A 688 -24.47 23.35 19.36
CA ASN A 688 -23.01 23.34 19.16
C ASN A 688 -22.58 22.67 17.82
N PRO A 689 -23.10 23.13 16.65
CA PRO A 689 -22.81 22.50 15.39
C PRO A 689 -21.30 22.58 15.10
N TYR A 690 -20.75 21.53 14.54
CA TYR A 690 -19.37 21.53 14.11
C TYR A 690 -19.15 22.53 12.96
N GLU A 691 -18.19 23.41 13.15
CA GLU A 691 -17.72 24.36 12.16
C GLU A 691 -16.19 24.30 12.06
N ALA A 692 -15.67 23.84 10.93
CA ALA A 692 -14.22 23.64 10.74
C ALA A 692 -13.38 24.91 10.98
N GLY A 693 -13.94 26.11 10.71
CA GLY A 693 -13.29 27.39 10.97
C GLY A 693 -13.15 27.77 12.44
N TRP A 694 -13.91 27.12 13.36
CA TRP A 694 -13.96 27.47 14.79
C TRP A 694 -13.53 26.33 15.71
N HIS A 695 -13.60 25.08 15.24
CA HIS A 695 -13.45 23.90 16.07
C HIS A 695 -12.28 23.00 15.66
N THR A 696 -11.32 23.55 14.87
CA THR A 696 -10.13 22.82 14.47
C THR A 696 -8.85 23.48 14.96
N TYR A 697 -7.84 22.63 15.22
CA TYR A 697 -6.59 23.05 15.83
C TYR A 697 -5.40 22.40 15.13
N ASN A 698 -4.26 23.11 15.11
CA ASN A 698 -2.95 22.50 14.85
C ASN A 698 -2.32 22.10 16.19
N LEU A 699 -1.80 20.91 16.28
CA LEU A 699 -1.11 20.40 17.47
C LEU A 699 0.38 20.28 17.16
N TYR A 700 1.19 20.98 17.95
CA TYR A 700 2.65 20.99 17.80
C TYR A 700 3.31 20.37 19.01
N ARG A 701 4.21 19.42 18.81
CA ARG A 701 4.99 18.81 19.92
C ARG A 701 6.13 19.74 20.31
N MET A 702 6.16 20.16 21.55
CA MET A 702 7.18 21.02 22.13
C MET A 702 7.67 20.42 23.46
N ASN A 703 8.97 20.18 23.61
CA ASN A 703 9.56 19.62 24.84
C ASN A 703 8.86 18.35 25.34
N GLY A 704 8.46 17.45 24.44
CA GLY A 704 7.72 16.23 24.78
C GLY A 704 6.24 16.43 25.12
N LYS A 705 5.74 17.65 25.07
CA LYS A 705 4.35 18.06 25.30
C LYS A 705 3.79 18.73 24.04
N TYR A 706 2.64 19.35 24.11
CA TYR A 706 1.95 19.89 22.93
C TYR A 706 1.56 21.35 23.13
N ALA A 707 1.84 22.18 22.13
CA ALA A 707 1.22 23.49 21.96
C ALA A 707 0.00 23.34 21.05
N ILE A 708 -1.12 23.94 21.41
CA ILE A 708 -2.40 23.84 20.69
C ILE A 708 -2.69 25.18 20.04
N GLN A 709 -2.56 25.25 18.70
CA GLN A 709 -2.82 26.45 17.93
C GLN A 709 -4.24 26.42 17.35
N ASN A 710 -4.93 27.52 17.52
CA ASN A 710 -6.14 27.76 16.80
C ASN A 710 -5.88 27.85 15.27
N ALA A 711 -6.63 27.11 14.50
CA ALA A 711 -6.46 27.04 13.04
C ALA A 711 -7.61 27.70 12.28
N GLY A 712 -8.57 28.30 12.96
CA GLY A 712 -9.68 29.00 12.36
C GLY A 712 -9.39 30.46 11.99
N SER A 713 -10.41 31.30 11.98
CA SER A 713 -10.31 32.73 11.61
C SER A 713 -9.38 33.55 12.52
N ALA A 714 -9.11 33.07 13.74
CA ALA A 714 -8.16 33.67 14.67
C ALA A 714 -6.74 33.05 14.61
N GLY A 715 -6.37 32.42 13.52
CA GLY A 715 -5.32 31.46 13.19
C GLY A 715 -3.92 31.61 13.78
N ASN A 716 -3.57 32.67 14.50
CA ASN A 716 -2.22 32.90 15.03
C ASN A 716 -2.13 32.77 16.54
N LYS A 717 -3.19 32.30 17.20
CA LYS A 717 -3.25 32.23 18.65
C LYS A 717 -3.14 30.81 19.16
N PHE A 718 -2.52 30.67 20.32
CA PHE A 718 -2.33 29.40 21.00
C PHE A 718 -3.14 29.36 22.29
N TRP A 719 -3.55 28.18 22.69
CA TRP A 719 -4.10 27.98 24.02
C TRP A 719 -3.06 28.34 25.08
N LYS A 720 -3.49 29.13 26.05
CA LYS A 720 -2.70 29.55 27.22
C LYS A 720 -3.45 29.10 28.48
N ALA A 721 -2.84 28.23 29.27
CA ALA A 721 -3.39 27.77 30.51
C ALA A 721 -3.24 28.84 31.61
N SER A 722 -4.30 29.04 32.34
CA SER A 722 -4.24 29.66 33.66
C SER A 722 -4.46 28.62 34.75
N SER A 723 -4.43 29.02 36.05
CA SER A 723 -4.69 28.08 37.14
C SER A 723 -6.08 27.42 37.07
N THR A 724 -7.03 28.00 36.32
CA THR A 724 -8.43 27.55 36.30
C THR A 724 -9.03 27.36 34.91
N ARG A 725 -8.48 27.97 33.86
CA ARG A 725 -9.11 27.96 32.52
C ARG A 725 -8.11 28.09 31.40
N ILE A 726 -8.56 27.84 30.14
CA ILE A 726 -7.84 28.17 28.94
C ILE A 726 -8.13 29.63 28.57
N SER A 727 -7.12 30.34 28.10
CA SER A 727 -7.14 31.63 27.42
C SER A 727 -6.30 31.56 26.16
N GLN A 728 -6.17 32.65 25.41
CA GLN A 728 -5.35 32.71 24.20
C GLN A 728 -4.09 33.57 24.43
N GLY A 729 -3.02 33.20 23.75
CA GLY A 729 -1.79 33.99 23.63
C GLY A 729 -1.22 33.90 22.23
N THR A 730 -0.20 34.70 21.94
CA THR A 730 0.47 34.77 20.66
C THR A 730 1.68 33.83 20.60
N SER A 731 2.20 33.61 19.41
CA SER A 731 3.42 32.79 19.17
C SER A 731 4.65 33.28 19.94
N ASN A 732 4.74 34.58 20.22
CA ASN A 732 5.85 35.17 20.98
C ASN A 732 5.91 34.76 22.43
N GLU A 733 4.80 34.25 22.98
CA GLU A 733 4.68 33.85 24.36
C GLU A 733 4.94 32.35 24.55
N LEU A 734 5.21 31.58 23.49
CA LEU A 734 5.38 30.12 23.53
C LEU A 734 6.52 29.62 24.43
N ASN A 735 7.45 30.47 24.84
CA ASN A 735 8.46 30.17 25.85
C ASN A 735 7.90 29.94 27.25
N ASN A 736 6.67 30.31 27.48
CA ASN A 736 6.01 30.17 28.76
C ASN A 736 5.38 28.79 28.87
N ASP A 737 5.64 28.06 29.96
CA ASP A 737 5.08 26.74 30.23
C ASP A 737 3.53 26.74 30.20
N GLN A 738 2.88 27.89 30.29
CA GLN A 738 1.42 28.04 30.18
C GLN A 738 0.87 27.64 28.79
N PHE A 739 1.70 27.55 27.75
CA PHE A 739 1.30 27.15 26.41
C PHE A 739 1.48 25.67 26.10
N ILE A 740 2.00 24.90 27.05
CA ILE A 740 2.41 23.53 26.84
C ILE A 740 1.54 22.57 27.63
N PHE A 741 0.86 21.68 26.94
CA PHE A 741 -0.08 20.70 27.49
C PHE A 741 0.46 19.28 27.32
N GLU A 742 0.18 18.43 28.29
CA GLU A 742 0.37 16.98 28.15
C GLU A 742 -0.91 16.39 27.56
N LEU A 743 -0.77 15.64 26.48
CA LEU A 743 -1.83 14.77 25.94
C LEU A 743 -1.50 13.34 26.38
N VAL A 744 -2.25 12.86 27.35
CA VAL A 744 -2.06 11.51 27.90
C VAL A 744 -3.20 10.65 27.38
N PRO A 745 -2.92 9.62 26.53
CA PRO A 745 -3.97 8.74 26.08
C PRO A 745 -4.75 8.16 27.24
N VAL A 746 -6.06 8.21 27.15
CA VAL A 746 -6.93 7.51 28.10
C VAL A 746 -6.94 6.07 27.65
N ALA A 747 -6.09 5.24 28.25
CA ALA A 747 -6.02 3.84 27.91
C ALA A 747 -7.39 3.18 28.16
N GLY A 748 -8.14 2.98 27.09
CA GLY A 748 -9.27 2.07 27.06
C GLY A 748 -10.58 2.54 27.72
N ALA A 749 -10.88 3.82 27.84
CA ALA A 749 -12.22 4.26 28.27
C ALA A 749 -13.17 4.37 27.06
N VAL A 750 -13.93 3.31 26.78
CA VAL A 750 -14.98 3.32 25.75
C VAL A 750 -16.33 3.28 26.46
N GLU A 751 -17.16 4.34 26.35
CA GLU A 751 -18.53 4.36 26.89
C GLU A 751 -19.47 3.36 26.21
N HIS A 752 -19.11 2.90 25.02
CA HIS A 752 -19.80 1.84 24.29
C HIS A 752 -18.80 0.74 23.93
N PRO A 753 -18.44 -0.13 24.90
CA PRO A 753 -17.53 -1.23 24.65
C PRO A 753 -18.07 -2.11 23.52
N THR A 754 -17.16 -2.72 22.75
CA THR A 754 -17.49 -3.64 21.67
C THR A 754 -18.09 -4.94 22.27
N ILE A 755 -19.30 -4.85 22.76
CA ILE A 755 -20.11 -5.99 23.24
C ILE A 755 -21.13 -6.29 22.15
N GLU A 756 -21.04 -7.49 21.57
CA GLU A 756 -21.99 -7.93 20.55
C GLU A 756 -23.34 -8.30 21.18
N GLU A 757 -24.43 -7.69 20.72
CA GLU A 757 -25.75 -7.94 21.23
C GLU A 757 -26.14 -9.42 21.08
N GLY A 758 -26.73 -9.97 22.17
CA GLY A 758 -27.22 -11.34 22.20
C GLY A 758 -26.16 -12.43 22.37
N LYS A 759 -24.89 -12.10 22.28
CA LYS A 759 -23.78 -13.01 22.57
C LYS A 759 -23.63 -13.23 24.08
N GLU A 760 -23.12 -14.40 24.48
CA GLU A 760 -22.95 -14.77 25.87
C GLU A 760 -21.55 -14.40 26.38
N TYR A 761 -21.49 -13.71 27.50
CA TYR A 761 -20.26 -13.27 28.15
C TYR A 761 -20.16 -13.78 29.59
N ALA A 762 -18.94 -13.95 30.06
CA ALA A 762 -18.63 -14.11 31.48
C ALA A 762 -18.29 -12.74 32.09
N ILE A 763 -18.85 -12.43 33.24
CA ILE A 763 -18.47 -11.28 34.07
C ILE A 763 -17.63 -11.84 35.22
N MET A 764 -16.39 -11.36 35.37
CA MET A 764 -15.46 -11.90 36.35
C MET A 764 -14.84 -10.80 37.22
N ASP A 765 -14.50 -11.18 38.44
CA ASP A 765 -13.70 -10.32 39.36
C ASP A 765 -12.18 -10.45 39.11
N ALA A 766 -11.38 -9.67 39.84
CA ALA A 766 -9.93 -9.68 39.73
C ALA A 766 -9.27 -11.02 40.13
N GLN A 767 -9.97 -11.88 40.84
CA GLN A 767 -9.55 -13.23 41.23
C GLN A 767 -9.96 -14.28 40.17
N GLY A 768 -10.56 -13.86 39.06
CA GLY A 768 -11.03 -14.76 38.00
C GLY A 768 -12.27 -15.57 38.39
N ARG A 769 -13.03 -15.17 39.41
CA ARG A 769 -14.30 -15.81 39.78
C ARG A 769 -15.43 -15.26 38.92
N PHE A 770 -16.37 -16.12 38.56
CA PHE A 770 -17.47 -15.83 37.64
C PHE A 770 -18.69 -15.32 38.36
N LEU A 771 -19.28 -14.22 37.91
CA LEU A 771 -20.57 -13.76 38.39
C LEU A 771 -21.64 -14.79 38.06
N THR A 772 -22.29 -15.36 39.06
CA THR A 772 -23.10 -16.55 38.97
C THR A 772 -24.52 -16.28 39.47
N ASN A 773 -25.50 -16.66 38.67
CA ASN A 773 -26.89 -16.73 39.11
C ASN A 773 -27.13 -18.01 39.96
N THR A 774 -27.05 -17.85 41.24
CA THR A 774 -27.30 -18.94 42.21
C THR A 774 -28.75 -19.04 42.66
N ASN A 775 -29.60 -18.18 42.12
CA ASN A 775 -31.01 -18.13 42.55
C ASN A 775 -31.83 -19.29 41.93
N SER A 776 -32.75 -19.85 42.73
CA SER A 776 -33.63 -21.00 42.34
C SER A 776 -34.97 -20.59 41.71
N GLY A 777 -35.14 -19.31 41.28
CA GLY A 777 -36.29 -18.85 40.55
C GLY A 777 -37.23 -17.86 41.25
N GLY A 778 -36.95 -17.48 42.54
CA GLY A 778 -37.67 -16.43 43.25
C GLY A 778 -37.16 -15.01 42.92
N SER A 779 -37.97 -13.99 43.15
CA SER A 779 -37.56 -12.58 43.15
C SER A 779 -36.62 -12.27 44.32
N GLY A 780 -35.62 -11.41 44.04
CA GLY A 780 -34.60 -11.03 45.01
C GLY A 780 -33.32 -11.85 44.96
N GLY A 781 -32.34 -11.47 45.74
CA GLY A 781 -31.03 -12.10 45.81
C GLY A 781 -30.04 -11.56 44.77
N ASN A 782 -28.82 -11.32 45.20
CA ASN A 782 -27.75 -10.80 44.36
C ASN A 782 -26.98 -11.94 43.70
N PRO A 783 -26.57 -11.78 42.45
CA PRO A 783 -25.58 -12.66 41.85
C PRO A 783 -24.30 -12.73 42.67
N THR A 784 -23.69 -13.91 42.74
CA THR A 784 -22.48 -14.14 43.56
C THR A 784 -21.28 -14.53 42.71
N PHE A 785 -20.08 -14.18 43.16
CA PHE A 785 -18.83 -14.60 42.52
C PHE A 785 -18.42 -16.00 42.94
N ARG A 786 -18.29 -16.90 41.98
CA ARG A 786 -17.95 -18.30 42.19
C ARG A 786 -16.85 -18.78 41.25
N THR A 787 -16.16 -19.82 41.66
CA THR A 787 -15.25 -20.53 40.77
C THR A 787 -15.99 -21.02 39.52
N LYS A 788 -15.28 -21.21 38.45
CA LYS A 788 -15.82 -21.75 37.19
C LYS A 788 -16.52 -23.10 37.45
N TYR A 789 -17.76 -23.24 36.98
CA TYR A 789 -18.43 -24.53 36.98
C TYR A 789 -17.87 -25.44 35.88
N ALA A 790 -17.83 -26.75 36.14
CA ALA A 790 -17.47 -27.71 35.11
C ALA A 790 -18.54 -27.75 34.01
N GLY A 791 -18.10 -27.65 32.76
CA GLY A 791 -19.03 -27.63 31.59
C GLY A 791 -19.69 -26.26 31.33
N ALA A 792 -20.57 -26.23 30.33
CA ALA A 792 -21.28 -25.01 29.89
C ALA A 792 -22.47 -24.69 30.82
N ASN A 793 -22.21 -24.11 31.97
CA ASN A 793 -23.26 -23.74 32.89
C ASN A 793 -23.77 -22.32 32.61
N LYS A 794 -25.01 -22.22 32.09
CA LYS A 794 -25.67 -20.97 31.75
C LYS A 794 -25.89 -20.00 32.93
N ALA A 795 -25.76 -20.45 34.16
CA ALA A 795 -25.81 -19.58 35.34
C ALA A 795 -24.68 -18.57 35.42
N GLN A 796 -23.56 -18.83 34.70
CA GLN A 796 -22.38 -17.95 34.61
C GLN A 796 -22.31 -17.17 33.30
N ALA A 797 -23.28 -17.36 32.40
CA ALA A 797 -23.40 -16.68 31.13
C ALA A 797 -24.37 -15.50 31.19
N TRP A 798 -23.93 -14.36 30.68
CA TRP A 798 -24.69 -13.11 30.66
C TRP A 798 -24.84 -12.61 29.22
N LYS A 799 -26.03 -12.18 28.84
CA LYS A 799 -26.32 -11.59 27.54
C LYS A 799 -26.53 -10.10 27.68
N PHE A 800 -25.96 -9.36 26.76
CA PHE A 800 -26.08 -7.92 26.66
C PHE A 800 -26.95 -7.57 25.46
N SER A 801 -27.77 -6.55 25.57
CA SER A 801 -28.49 -5.95 24.47
C SER A 801 -28.73 -4.47 24.74
N VAL A 802 -28.93 -3.67 23.69
CA VAL A 802 -29.25 -2.26 23.85
C VAL A 802 -30.76 -2.07 23.89
N ASP A 803 -31.24 -1.28 24.84
CA ASP A 803 -32.63 -0.87 24.85
C ASP A 803 -32.94 0.15 23.76
N ALA A 804 -33.88 -0.14 22.88
CA ALA A 804 -34.18 0.67 21.70
C ALA A 804 -34.61 2.10 22.03
N THR A 805 -35.21 2.32 23.20
CA THR A 805 -35.74 3.62 23.64
C THR A 805 -34.70 4.47 24.32
N THR A 806 -33.98 3.90 25.28
CA THR A 806 -33.01 4.63 26.09
C THR A 806 -31.59 4.62 25.55
N LYS A 807 -31.30 3.75 24.57
CA LYS A 807 -29.93 3.50 24.02
C LYS A 807 -28.92 3.04 25.08
N ARG A 808 -29.40 2.39 26.16
CA ARG A 808 -28.62 1.91 27.30
C ARG A 808 -28.55 0.39 27.30
N TRP A 809 -27.57 -0.17 27.98
CA TRP A 809 -27.35 -1.60 28.05
C TRP A 809 -28.39 -2.28 28.97
N LYS A 810 -28.86 -3.43 28.55
CA LYS A 810 -29.66 -4.41 29.33
C LYS A 810 -28.81 -5.63 29.56
N LEU A 811 -28.86 -6.20 30.78
CA LEU A 811 -28.13 -7.40 31.12
C LEU A 811 -29.12 -8.46 31.61
N VAL A 812 -29.08 -9.65 30.98
CA VAL A 812 -29.88 -10.80 31.39
C VAL A 812 -29.00 -12.02 31.64
N ASN A 813 -29.32 -12.81 32.62
CA ASN A 813 -28.66 -14.08 32.84
C ASN A 813 -29.15 -15.15 31.84
N ALA A 814 -28.28 -15.85 31.18
CA ALA A 814 -28.64 -16.83 30.13
C ALA A 814 -29.30 -18.13 30.67
N LYS A 815 -29.27 -18.35 31.99
CA LYS A 815 -29.91 -19.51 32.64
C LYS A 815 -31.42 -19.40 32.59
N ASP A 816 -31.98 -18.23 32.92
CA ASP A 816 -33.41 -18.04 33.15
C ASP A 816 -33.98 -16.75 32.57
N GLY A 817 -33.17 -15.95 31.87
CA GLY A 817 -33.57 -14.71 31.19
C GLY A 817 -33.90 -13.54 32.12
N ARG A 818 -33.53 -13.61 33.41
CA ARG A 818 -33.88 -12.57 34.38
C ARG A 818 -32.95 -11.39 34.31
N TYR A 819 -33.51 -10.19 34.47
CA TYR A 819 -32.79 -8.95 34.55
C TYR A 819 -32.25 -8.72 35.97
N VAL A 820 -31.12 -8.11 36.07
CA VAL A 820 -30.63 -7.53 37.33
C VAL A 820 -31.19 -6.12 37.42
N ASN A 821 -31.61 -5.69 38.59
CA ASN A 821 -32.16 -4.36 38.83
C ASN A 821 -31.10 -3.35 39.33
N GLU A 822 -31.50 -2.13 39.55
CA GLU A 822 -30.64 -1.03 39.98
C GLU A 822 -29.90 -1.26 41.34
N TYR A 823 -30.40 -2.20 42.18
CA TYR A 823 -29.77 -2.60 43.44
C TYR A 823 -28.91 -3.87 43.30
N ALA A 824 -28.56 -4.23 42.04
CA ALA A 824 -27.84 -5.45 41.72
C ALA A 824 -28.51 -6.74 42.20
N ASN A 825 -29.84 -6.74 42.29
CA ASN A 825 -30.66 -7.89 42.62
C ASN A 825 -31.36 -8.43 41.39
N PHE A 826 -31.73 -9.73 41.40
CA PHE A 826 -32.65 -10.27 40.41
C PHE A 826 -34.07 -9.74 40.61
N GLY A 827 -34.60 -9.08 39.58
CA GLY A 827 -35.98 -8.66 39.48
C GLY A 827 -36.91 -9.76 39.02
N THR A 828 -38.12 -9.38 38.65
CA THR A 828 -39.05 -10.21 37.87
C THR A 828 -38.53 -10.41 36.44
N ASN A 829 -39.16 -11.33 35.66
CA ASN A 829 -38.76 -11.50 34.25
C ASN A 829 -39.18 -10.32 33.35
N GLU A 830 -39.85 -9.33 33.88
CA GLU A 830 -40.30 -8.14 33.16
C GLU A 830 -39.14 -7.09 33.11
N PHE A 831 -39.00 -6.48 31.94
CA PHE A 831 -38.07 -5.42 31.72
C PHE A 831 -38.68 -4.05 32.02
N PHE A 832 -37.98 -3.27 32.84
CA PHE A 832 -38.32 -1.86 33.11
C PHE A 832 -37.12 -0.99 32.78
N SER A 833 -37.26 -0.08 31.81
CA SER A 833 -36.19 0.80 31.33
C SER A 833 -35.58 1.69 32.43
N THR A 834 -36.37 2.01 33.44
CA THR A 834 -35.95 2.80 34.61
C THR A 834 -35.14 1.99 35.65
N TRP A 835 -35.24 0.65 35.66
CA TRP A 835 -34.63 -0.20 36.69
C TRP A 835 -33.59 -1.18 36.15
N ASN A 836 -33.66 -1.51 34.87
CA ASN A 836 -32.86 -2.58 34.29
C ASN A 836 -31.90 -2.11 33.17
N THR A 837 -31.60 -0.81 33.15
CA THR A 837 -30.67 -0.27 32.14
C THR A 837 -29.38 0.26 32.78
N TYR A 838 -28.28 0.10 32.07
CA TYR A 838 -26.95 0.38 32.56
C TYR A 838 -26.14 1.18 31.56
N ILE A 839 -25.19 1.97 32.07
CA ILE A 839 -24.05 2.50 31.33
C ILE A 839 -22.84 1.64 31.68
N ILE A 840 -22.22 1.06 30.66
CA ILE A 840 -21.01 0.24 30.81
C ILE A 840 -19.84 1.01 30.24
N THR A 841 -18.83 1.21 31.07
CA THR A 841 -17.62 1.92 30.69
C THR A 841 -16.43 0.95 30.75
N GLU A 842 -15.66 0.85 29.68
CA GLU A 842 -14.42 0.06 29.62
C GLU A 842 -13.22 0.96 29.93
N LEU A 843 -12.34 0.50 30.79
CA LEU A 843 -11.10 1.17 31.17
C LEU A 843 -9.96 0.15 31.29
N GLY A 844 -9.03 0.16 30.33
CA GLY A 844 -7.87 -0.73 30.35
C GLY A 844 -8.21 -2.22 30.33
N GLY A 845 -9.27 -2.60 29.61
CA GLY A 845 -9.77 -3.97 29.52
C GLY A 845 -10.59 -4.41 30.75
N LEU A 846 -10.88 -3.50 31.66
CA LEU A 846 -11.78 -3.69 32.79
C LEU A 846 -13.03 -2.82 32.62
N PHE A 847 -14.16 -3.32 33.09
CA PHE A 847 -15.46 -2.69 32.89
C PHE A 847 -16.05 -2.21 34.23
N SER A 848 -16.61 -1.02 34.25
CA SER A 848 -17.50 -0.56 35.28
C SER A 848 -18.95 -0.56 34.79
N ILE A 849 -19.88 -0.94 35.65
CA ILE A 849 -21.31 -1.02 35.33
C ILE A 849 -22.05 -0.06 36.25
N ARG A 850 -22.64 0.97 35.65
CA ARG A 850 -23.40 2.00 36.39
C ARG A 850 -24.88 1.90 36.05
N ASN A 851 -25.73 1.93 37.08
CA ASN A 851 -27.16 2.05 36.85
C ASN A 851 -27.50 3.34 36.12
N ALA A 852 -28.35 3.28 35.13
CA ALA A 852 -28.74 4.43 34.31
C ALA A 852 -30.22 4.83 34.46
N GLY A 853 -30.94 4.17 35.35
CA GLY A 853 -32.34 4.47 35.69
C GLY A 853 -32.46 5.59 36.71
N GLU A 854 -33.52 5.56 37.55
CA GLU A 854 -33.81 6.59 38.54
C GLU A 854 -32.72 6.72 39.62
N ALA A 855 -32.02 5.60 39.96
CA ALA A 855 -30.90 5.55 40.86
C ALA A 855 -29.54 5.79 40.15
N GLY A 856 -29.49 6.59 39.14
CA GLY A 856 -28.42 6.74 38.11
C GLY A 856 -26.99 7.07 38.57
N THR A 857 -26.72 7.10 39.88
CA THR A 857 -25.39 7.31 40.45
C THR A 857 -24.77 6.06 41.06
N ASN A 858 -25.51 4.94 41.08
CA ASN A 858 -25.02 3.70 41.70
C ASN A 858 -24.22 2.86 40.71
N TYR A 859 -23.08 2.40 41.18
CA TYR A 859 -22.23 1.46 40.46
C TYR A 859 -22.30 0.08 41.09
N TRP A 860 -22.20 -0.93 40.27
CA TRP A 860 -21.97 -2.28 40.78
C TRP A 860 -20.61 -2.35 41.44
N TYR A 861 -20.55 -2.92 42.64
CA TYR A 861 -19.31 -3.21 43.31
C TYR A 861 -19.27 -4.64 43.85
N ILE A 862 -18.07 -5.11 44.18
CA ILE A 862 -17.89 -6.44 44.77
C ILE A 862 -17.99 -6.34 46.28
N ASP A 863 -19.11 -6.78 46.84
CA ASP A 863 -19.34 -6.89 48.29
C ASP A 863 -18.59 -8.12 48.83
N SER A 864 -17.39 -7.94 49.31
CA SER A 864 -16.53 -8.97 49.88
C SER A 864 -16.78 -9.21 51.38
N SER A 865 -17.70 -8.48 51.99
CA SER A 865 -18.10 -8.67 53.40
C SER A 865 -18.88 -9.96 53.62
N VAL A 866 -19.34 -10.59 52.50
CA VAL A 866 -20.08 -11.86 52.53
C VAL A 866 -19.32 -12.95 51.77
N THR A 867 -19.58 -14.21 52.13
CA THR A 867 -18.95 -15.37 51.47
C THR A 867 -20.05 -16.30 50.93
N PRO A 868 -20.03 -16.59 49.61
CA PRO A 868 -19.18 -16.03 48.56
C PRO A 868 -19.46 -14.52 48.31
N PRO A 869 -18.49 -13.75 47.79
CA PRO A 869 -18.73 -12.37 47.44
C PRO A 869 -19.85 -12.23 46.39
N ARG A 870 -20.57 -11.11 46.44
CA ARG A 870 -21.70 -10.84 45.53
C ARG A 870 -21.56 -9.48 44.89
N ILE A 871 -22.28 -9.21 43.83
CA ILE A 871 -22.47 -7.82 43.39
C ILE A 871 -23.46 -7.11 44.34
N ASN A 872 -23.23 -5.83 44.54
CA ASN A 872 -24.15 -4.92 45.17
C ASN A 872 -24.02 -3.56 44.46
N ALA A 873 -24.89 -2.58 44.80
CA ALA A 873 -24.88 -1.29 44.12
C ALA A 873 -24.91 -0.14 45.13
N LYS A 874 -24.00 0.82 44.96
CA LYS A 874 -23.94 2.08 45.74
C LYS A 874 -23.23 3.18 44.94
N ALA A 875 -23.28 4.40 45.43
CA ALA A 875 -22.44 5.49 44.91
C ALA A 875 -20.96 5.10 45.04
N MET A 876 -20.12 5.44 44.06
CA MET A 876 -18.71 5.08 44.05
C MET A 876 -17.96 5.73 45.20
N ASP A 877 -17.24 4.93 45.95
CA ASP A 877 -16.31 5.39 47.03
C ASP A 877 -14.93 4.76 46.87
N ALA A 878 -13.93 5.21 47.60
CA ALA A 878 -12.54 4.81 47.45
C ALA A 878 -12.19 3.42 48.03
N GLY A 879 -13.12 2.75 48.68
CA GLY A 879 -12.83 1.53 49.45
C GLY A 879 -13.22 0.20 48.78
N GLU A 880 -13.87 0.24 47.65
CA GLU A 880 -14.48 -0.96 47.02
C GLU A 880 -13.98 -1.19 45.60
N SER A 881 -14.13 -2.43 45.14
CA SER A 881 -13.81 -2.80 43.76
C SER A 881 -15.04 -2.63 42.86
N TYR A 882 -14.97 -1.71 41.94
CA TYR A 882 -16.01 -1.37 40.96
C TYR A 882 -15.68 -1.85 39.54
N GLN A 883 -14.67 -2.71 39.38
CA GLN A 883 -14.16 -3.14 38.10
C GLN A 883 -14.36 -4.63 37.87
N PHE A 884 -14.75 -4.98 36.68
CA PHE A 884 -15.04 -6.35 36.23
C PHE A 884 -14.33 -6.64 34.89
N SER A 885 -14.00 -7.91 34.67
CA SER A 885 -13.67 -8.39 33.31
C SER A 885 -14.93 -8.92 32.64
N ILE A 886 -15.21 -8.48 31.40
CA ILE A 886 -16.29 -9.01 30.56
C ILE A 886 -15.62 -9.71 29.38
N VAL A 887 -15.76 -11.03 29.30
CA VAL A 887 -15.07 -11.87 28.31
C VAL A 887 -16.07 -12.80 27.67
N ASP A 888 -15.91 -13.06 26.35
CA ASP A 888 -16.72 -14.08 25.66
C ASP A 888 -16.82 -15.34 26.50
N PHE A 889 -18.06 -15.84 26.70
CA PHE A 889 -18.31 -16.94 27.63
C PHE A 889 -17.60 -18.23 27.20
N ASN A 890 -17.51 -18.51 25.92
CA ASN A 890 -16.80 -19.67 25.40
C ASN A 890 -15.29 -19.55 25.60
N VAL A 891 -14.71 -18.34 25.43
CA VAL A 891 -13.31 -18.06 25.70
C VAL A 891 -13.01 -18.21 27.20
N ALA A 892 -13.82 -17.58 28.05
CA ALA A 892 -13.67 -17.63 29.51
C ALA A 892 -13.81 -19.06 30.06
N THR A 893 -14.69 -19.89 29.47
CA THR A 893 -14.92 -21.27 29.89
C THR A 893 -13.99 -22.29 29.20
N GLY A 894 -13.20 -21.87 28.20
CA GLY A 894 -12.30 -22.75 27.45
C GLY A 894 -13.05 -23.76 26.56
N ILE A 895 -14.29 -23.45 26.15
CA ILE A 895 -15.11 -24.32 25.29
C ILE A 895 -14.70 -24.19 23.82
N ASN A 896 -14.06 -23.10 23.40
CA ASN A 896 -13.42 -23.04 22.09
C ASN A 896 -12.11 -23.84 22.10
N ARG A 897 -12.21 -25.13 22.04
CA ARG A 897 -11.13 -25.99 21.56
C ARG A 897 -11.05 -25.83 20.05
N ALA A 898 -10.08 -25.09 19.56
CA ALA A 898 -9.43 -25.50 18.32
C ALA A 898 -9.01 -26.97 18.52
N ALA A 899 -9.33 -27.82 17.57
CA ALA A 899 -8.97 -29.24 17.63
C ALA A 899 -7.47 -29.37 17.89
N THR A 900 -7.10 -29.63 19.12
CA THR A 900 -5.76 -30.06 19.47
C THR A 900 -5.76 -31.55 19.33
N THR A 901 -5.01 -32.04 18.35
CA THR A 901 -4.51 -33.42 18.39
C THR A 901 -3.83 -33.63 19.74
N SER A 902 -4.28 -34.60 20.48
CA SER A 902 -3.72 -35.08 21.75
C SER A 902 -2.29 -35.55 21.52
N GLY A 903 -1.30 -34.78 21.95
CA GLY A 903 0.08 -35.25 22.21
C GLY A 903 0.31 -35.26 23.70
N ALA A 904 0.96 -36.29 24.15
CA ALA A 904 1.17 -36.65 25.54
C ALA A 904 1.80 -35.52 26.39
N ASP A 905 1.33 -35.52 27.62
CA ASP A 905 1.69 -34.74 28.80
C ASP A 905 3.22 -34.44 28.95
N GLY A 906 3.64 -33.33 28.38
CA GLY A 906 4.93 -32.70 28.64
C GLY A 906 4.71 -31.27 29.05
N THR A 907 4.99 -30.94 30.31
CA THR A 907 4.67 -29.67 30.95
C THR A 907 5.42 -28.49 30.34
N LEU A 908 4.78 -27.81 29.36
CA LEU A 908 5.15 -26.45 28.94
C LEU A 908 4.50 -25.48 29.95
N THR A 909 5.30 -24.76 30.71
CA THR A 909 4.84 -23.72 31.64
C THR A 909 5.48 -22.37 31.31
N LEU A 910 4.70 -21.29 31.48
CA LEU A 910 5.16 -19.93 31.23
C LEU A 910 5.29 -19.16 32.57
N ARG A 911 6.42 -18.48 32.75
CA ARG A 911 6.64 -17.53 33.85
C ARG A 911 7.00 -16.17 33.31
N VAL A 912 6.59 -15.11 34.02
CA VAL A 912 6.99 -13.73 33.73
C VAL A 912 7.91 -13.26 34.86
N VAL A 913 9.14 -12.94 34.54
CA VAL A 913 10.15 -12.54 35.54
C VAL A 913 10.94 -11.36 35.00
N GLY A 914 10.94 -10.22 35.71
CA GLY A 914 11.80 -9.09 35.40
C GLY A 914 11.62 -8.46 34.02
N GLY A 915 10.43 -8.54 33.43
CA GLY A 915 10.18 -8.02 32.07
C GLY A 915 10.54 -9.00 30.94
N GLU A 916 10.68 -10.28 31.29
CA GLU A 916 10.87 -11.35 30.32
C GLU A 916 9.83 -12.46 30.49
N LEU A 917 9.44 -13.07 29.39
CA LEU A 917 8.63 -14.29 29.33
C LEU A 917 9.59 -15.49 29.29
N HIS A 918 9.54 -16.34 30.28
CA HIS A 918 10.34 -17.58 30.35
C HIS A 918 9.44 -18.80 30.20
N VAL A 919 9.83 -19.71 29.32
CA VAL A 919 9.14 -20.96 29.08
C VAL A 919 9.96 -22.11 29.64
N ASP A 920 9.39 -22.82 30.60
CA ASP A 920 9.99 -24.03 31.16
C ASP A 920 9.43 -25.25 30.41
N THR A 921 10.32 -26.02 29.80
CA THR A 921 10.01 -27.24 29.05
C THR A 921 11.23 -28.15 29.02
N PRO A 922 11.06 -29.46 29.07
CA PRO A 922 12.15 -30.40 28.88
C PRO A 922 12.63 -30.50 27.41
N ALA A 923 11.82 -30.08 26.45
CA ALA A 923 12.15 -30.07 25.03
C ALA A 923 12.82 -28.76 24.61
N ALA A 924 13.75 -28.80 23.67
CA ALA A 924 14.33 -27.60 23.10
C ALA A 924 13.27 -26.76 22.38
N ILE A 925 13.28 -25.45 22.60
CA ILE A 925 12.34 -24.53 21.93
C ILE A 925 12.86 -24.22 20.54
N SER A 926 12.01 -24.44 19.54
CA SER A 926 12.25 -24.08 18.14
C SER A 926 11.98 -22.60 17.92
N SER A 927 10.79 -22.13 18.34
CA SER A 927 10.41 -20.73 18.24
C SER A 927 9.46 -20.28 19.34
N MET A 928 9.53 -18.98 19.70
CA MET A 928 8.56 -18.27 20.51
C MET A 928 8.07 -17.07 19.71
N THR A 929 6.75 -16.97 19.47
CA THR A 929 6.16 -15.85 18.71
C THR A 929 5.09 -15.18 19.55
N LEU A 930 5.25 -13.88 19.77
CA LEU A 930 4.31 -13.03 20.53
C LEU A 930 3.41 -12.27 19.56
N PHE A 931 2.12 -12.35 19.80
CA PHE A 931 1.08 -11.68 19.03
C PHE A 931 0.33 -10.67 19.91
N SER A 932 -0.13 -9.58 19.30
CA SER A 932 -1.15 -8.71 19.87
C SER A 932 -2.51 -9.44 19.95
N ALA A 933 -3.44 -8.87 20.72
CA ALA A 933 -4.77 -9.45 20.88
C ALA A 933 -5.57 -9.60 19.58
N ASP A 934 -5.27 -8.77 18.57
CA ASP A 934 -5.83 -8.81 17.22
C ASP A 934 -5.11 -9.78 16.26
N GLY A 935 -4.10 -10.53 16.76
CA GLY A 935 -3.41 -11.58 16.01
C GLY A 935 -2.16 -11.12 15.23
N ARG A 936 -1.78 -9.84 15.32
CA ARG A 936 -0.57 -9.34 14.64
C ARG A 936 0.69 -9.83 15.35
N THR A 937 1.67 -10.37 14.61
CA THR A 937 2.99 -10.75 15.15
C THR A 937 3.75 -9.51 15.61
N LEU A 938 4.18 -9.51 16.87
CA LEU A 938 4.94 -8.42 17.48
C LEU A 938 6.43 -8.74 17.60
N ARG A 939 6.75 -9.99 17.93
CA ARG A 939 8.12 -10.46 18.11
C ARG A 939 8.22 -11.96 17.91
N THR A 940 9.30 -12.42 17.30
CA THR A 940 9.65 -13.84 17.21
C THR A 940 11.09 -14.04 17.64
N GLU A 941 11.33 -15.01 18.54
CA GLU A 941 12.64 -15.47 18.98
C GLU A 941 12.78 -16.95 18.65
N ARG A 942 13.97 -17.39 18.28
CA ARG A 942 14.24 -18.79 17.89
C ARG A 942 15.35 -19.38 18.74
N GLY A 943 15.19 -20.65 19.11
CA GLY A 943 16.21 -21.41 19.86
C GLY A 943 16.44 -20.90 21.28
N THR A 944 15.51 -20.11 21.85
CA THR A 944 15.61 -19.57 23.20
C THR A 944 14.34 -19.86 23.99
N ALA A 945 14.50 -20.07 25.31
CA ALA A 945 13.40 -20.26 26.23
C ALA A 945 12.96 -18.94 26.93
N ALA A 946 13.52 -17.80 26.52
CA ALA A 946 13.21 -16.51 27.09
C ALA A 946 12.98 -15.48 25.99
N MET A 947 12.01 -14.58 26.21
CA MET A 947 11.68 -13.45 25.31
C MET A 947 11.48 -12.19 26.13
N SER A 948 12.24 -11.14 25.84
CA SER A 948 12.06 -9.84 26.51
C SER A 948 10.77 -9.16 26.05
N VAL A 949 10.02 -8.63 27.00
CA VAL A 949 8.83 -7.78 26.77
C VAL A 949 9.04 -6.37 27.32
N ALA A 950 10.30 -6.01 27.59
CA ALA A 950 10.66 -4.67 28.04
C ALA A 950 10.27 -3.63 26.97
N GLY A 951 9.63 -2.55 27.41
CA GLY A 951 9.13 -1.48 26.53
C GLY A 951 7.79 -1.76 25.83
N MET A 952 7.16 -2.90 26.10
CA MET A 952 5.81 -3.20 25.61
C MET A 952 4.77 -2.59 26.56
N HIS A 953 3.69 -2.11 25.97
CA HIS A 953 2.58 -1.54 26.75
C HIS A 953 1.85 -2.62 27.56
N GLY A 954 1.25 -2.22 28.70
CA GLY A 954 0.36 -3.09 29.46
C GLY A 954 -0.81 -3.54 28.57
N GLY A 955 -1.12 -4.85 28.58
CA GLY A 955 -2.18 -5.38 27.72
C GLY A 955 -2.19 -6.91 27.69
N VAL A 956 -3.11 -7.46 26.88
CA VAL A 956 -3.22 -8.90 26.64
C VAL A 956 -2.51 -9.26 25.34
N TYR A 957 -1.64 -10.27 25.42
CA TYR A 957 -0.87 -10.80 24.31
C TYR A 957 -1.04 -12.32 24.22
N LEU A 958 -0.75 -12.89 23.07
CA LEU A 958 -0.71 -14.34 22.85
C LEU A 958 0.73 -14.74 22.55
N LEU A 959 1.31 -15.64 23.35
CA LEU A 959 2.62 -16.21 23.11
C LEU A 959 2.45 -17.64 22.55
N SER A 960 2.80 -17.85 21.30
CA SER A 960 2.92 -19.19 20.73
C SER A 960 4.33 -19.71 20.91
N VAL A 961 4.45 -20.90 21.44
CA VAL A 961 5.74 -21.60 21.66
C VAL A 961 5.71 -22.89 20.89
N GLU A 962 6.73 -23.12 20.09
CA GLU A 962 6.95 -24.34 19.33
C GLU A 962 8.26 -24.97 19.77
N THR A 963 8.23 -26.26 20.04
CA THR A 963 9.41 -27.05 20.43
C THR A 963 9.99 -27.82 19.26
N ALA A 964 11.22 -28.23 19.35
CA ALA A 964 11.96 -28.91 18.28
C ALA A 964 11.34 -30.27 17.88
N ASP A 965 10.52 -30.87 18.76
CA ASP A 965 9.75 -32.10 18.47
C ASP A 965 8.39 -31.82 17.77
N GLY A 966 8.11 -30.54 17.43
CA GLY A 966 6.88 -30.12 16.75
C GLY A 966 5.69 -29.90 17.68
N THR A 967 5.87 -29.95 19.00
CA THR A 967 4.81 -29.59 19.95
C THR A 967 4.63 -28.07 19.97
N ALA A 968 3.40 -27.58 19.76
CA ALA A 968 3.09 -26.16 19.82
C ALA A 968 2.06 -25.87 20.91
N LYS A 969 2.28 -24.79 21.67
CA LYS A 969 1.34 -24.33 22.71
C LYS A 969 1.26 -22.80 22.72
N THR A 970 0.04 -22.29 22.83
CA THR A 970 -0.18 -20.83 22.93
C THR A 970 -0.60 -20.46 24.35
N PHE A 971 0.10 -19.47 24.91
CA PHE A 971 -0.17 -18.90 26.22
C PHE A 971 -0.79 -17.50 26.06
N ARG A 972 -1.76 -17.19 26.91
CA ARG A 972 -2.21 -15.82 27.09
C ARG A 972 -1.31 -15.14 28.11
N VAL A 973 -0.72 -14.01 27.74
CA VAL A 973 0.19 -13.21 28.55
C VAL A 973 -0.51 -11.90 28.90
N GLN A 974 -0.55 -11.55 30.18
CA GLN A 974 -0.99 -10.25 30.64
C GLN A 974 0.23 -9.47 31.09
N LEU A 975 0.62 -8.46 30.34
CA LEU A 975 1.63 -7.50 30.77
C LEU A 975 0.95 -6.38 31.57
N LYS A 976 1.58 -5.96 32.67
CA LYS A 976 1.06 -4.89 33.54
C LYS A 976 1.66 -3.55 33.19
#